data_afe183097e0446623d3ee87356719059
#
_entry.id   afe183097e0446623d3ee87356719059
#
_cell.length_a   1.000
_cell.length_b   1.000
_cell.length_c   1.000
_cell.angle_alpha   90.00
_cell.angle_beta   90.00
_cell.angle_gamma   90.00
#
_symmetry.space_group_name_H-M   'P 1'
#
loop_
_entity.id
_entity.type
_entity.pdbx_description
1 polymer ?
#
loop_
_entity_poly.entity_id
_entity_poly.type
_entity_poly.pdbx_seq_one_letter_code
_entity_poly.pdbx_strand_id
1 'polypeptide(L)'
;MLKNENTVYADGECRGVLSAAVNAEAVTPGENTGLAVSEGGYAEYTLDIPKTALYYISLKYSYLTDTSKVNELAFSFELNGEKPFEEAGSCTLRRVWENDGDMKTDGLGNDLIQKQKQVAVWQECGITDYSGYSTSPFIIKLESGKNVLRFNALSDGIIFGDLRLLPPQNLKNKNEAIKNYEEQGKEIIKDDTFIYIEAEDAAYKSDRTLYPVYDRSNSATSPNSPYALKRNIIGGAGWSKPGMYITYTVNAPRDGLYFLTLKYRQNTEIGMSVLRNIYINGEIPYKELSSVSFPYSSGWRNKTVSDENGGVCLIPLKKGKNTVSLEVTADGFAEALNRVDAVSREMNSLYRRIIMITSTSPDLYRDYYLEREIPDIGERFSALSSALKIAAEMYEKANGGKTGGSSGLKRVAEQLGEFAKKPSEIPARLSSFRSNISLLSDFAVSAKNQPMELDYLIFHGEGYRLPSAKGNIISNAVFSFKRFISAFSDDYDSMSEYDDAEAVNVWLNDGRDQAQILKNLISDFTEETKIPVNVNLVQGGLTESALTGNNPDVAVGVSRGQPINLASRNALEDLKGYKGFDETAKRFTDDALVPYTRKNGVYALPLTQVYLVMFVRTDILNELKISVPQTWNELLDATARLQRNNMTVGLPYTAVTASGAVDLGLGAKDLFPTLLMQCGGSFYNKTLTGAALSDSAALAAFELWTKFYTQYSFELSYDFNTRFRTGEMPIAVASYGMYGTLMSAAPEIRGLWKMELMPGIEKNGGIDRSGGASGTAVVMFKNARNKENCWRFMQWLTSADVQTDYGTAAENLLGAAARHATANLEAFGNLNWTRAELEILNGQRACVKEIPEIPGGYYTSRCIDNAFREVLYQHGNTRVALENANAAIDREIKRKITELGG
;
A
#
# COMPACT_ATOMS: atom_id res chain seq x y z
N MET A 1 24.39 13.65 -6.25
CA MET A 1 25.82 13.71 -5.89
C MET A 1 26.52 14.66 -6.82
N LEU A 2 27.16 15.71 -6.30
CA LEU A 2 28.02 16.60 -7.07
C LEU A 2 29.25 15.79 -7.53
N LYS A 3 29.48 15.70 -8.85
CA LYS A 3 30.71 15.16 -9.38
C LYS A 3 31.85 16.13 -8.99
N ASN A 4 32.57 15.82 -7.93
CA ASN A 4 33.82 16.48 -7.65
C ASN A 4 34.87 15.90 -8.59
N GLU A 5 35.73 16.75 -9.17
CA GLU A 5 36.81 16.36 -10.08
C GLU A 5 37.82 15.34 -9.51
N ASN A 6 37.73 15.01 -8.22
CA ASN A 6 38.56 14.03 -7.51
C ASN A 6 37.83 12.72 -7.16
N THR A 7 36.72 12.39 -7.81
CA THR A 7 35.98 11.14 -7.54
C THR A 7 36.74 9.95 -8.13
N VAL A 8 37.30 9.10 -7.27
CA VAL A 8 38.02 7.88 -7.67
C VAL A 8 37.04 6.70 -7.68
N TYR A 9 36.83 6.13 -8.85
CA TYR A 9 36.08 4.88 -9.00
C TYR A 9 36.99 3.68 -8.84
N ALA A 10 36.44 2.57 -8.33
CA ALA A 10 37.16 1.31 -8.29
C ALA A 10 37.53 0.85 -9.72
N ASP A 11 38.66 0.19 -9.85
CA ASP A 11 39.17 -0.41 -11.08
C ASP A 11 39.20 -1.96 -11.06
N GLY A 12 38.78 -2.56 -9.94
CA GLY A 12 38.73 -3.99 -9.75
C GLY A 12 37.61 -4.42 -8.79
N GLU A 13 37.31 -5.72 -8.81
CA GLU A 13 36.36 -6.39 -7.92
C GLU A 13 37.03 -6.68 -6.56
N CYS A 14 36.23 -6.51 -5.48
CA CYS A 14 36.57 -7.02 -4.14
C CYS A 14 35.48 -7.96 -3.66
N ARG A 15 35.86 -8.99 -2.87
CA ARG A 15 34.92 -9.95 -2.30
C ARG A 15 34.84 -9.79 -0.79
N GLY A 16 33.62 -9.86 -0.26
CA GLY A 16 33.37 -9.92 1.15
C GLY A 16 33.56 -11.34 1.68
N VAL A 17 34.17 -11.44 2.87
CA VAL A 17 34.30 -12.71 3.59
C VAL A 17 33.38 -12.65 4.78
N LEU A 18 32.45 -13.61 4.89
CA LEU A 18 31.54 -13.71 6.04
C LEU A 18 32.36 -13.83 7.33
N SER A 19 32.19 -12.91 8.23
CA SER A 19 33.00 -12.78 9.46
C SER A 19 32.20 -13.01 10.74
N ALA A 20 30.91 -12.69 10.76
CA ALA A 20 30.01 -12.93 11.88
C ALA A 20 28.56 -13.08 11.42
N ALA A 21 27.75 -13.76 12.23
CA ALA A 21 26.32 -13.84 12.03
C ALA A 21 25.61 -14.09 13.36
N VAL A 22 24.38 -13.58 13.49
CA VAL A 22 23.51 -13.75 14.65
C VAL A 22 22.09 -14.10 14.20
N ASN A 23 21.44 -15.01 14.90
CA ASN A 23 20.13 -15.57 14.55
C ASN A 23 20.12 -16.07 13.09
N ALA A 24 21.10 -16.88 12.74
CA ALA A 24 21.36 -17.31 11.40
C ALA A 24 21.74 -18.78 11.33
N GLU A 25 21.31 -19.47 10.28
CA GLU A 25 21.56 -20.89 10.04
C GLU A 25 22.11 -21.12 8.63
N ALA A 26 23.09 -22.00 8.48
CA ALA A 26 23.61 -22.37 7.19
C ALA A 26 22.63 -23.30 6.48
N VAL A 27 22.21 -22.91 5.27
CA VAL A 27 21.27 -23.67 4.44
C VAL A 27 21.80 -23.82 3.03
N THR A 28 21.36 -24.86 2.32
CA THR A 28 21.82 -25.15 0.96
C THR A 28 20.62 -25.20 0.02
N PRO A 29 20.09 -24.05 -0.44
CA PRO A 29 19.07 -24.01 -1.47
C PRO A 29 19.69 -24.42 -2.82
N GLY A 30 19.25 -25.56 -3.37
CA GLY A 30 19.82 -26.10 -4.59
C GLY A 30 21.28 -26.56 -4.41
N GLU A 31 22.18 -26.10 -5.28
CA GLU A 31 23.62 -26.48 -5.27
C GLU A 31 24.51 -25.49 -4.49
N ASN A 32 23.98 -24.34 -4.01
CA ASN A 32 24.79 -23.33 -3.35
C ASN A 32 24.42 -23.22 -1.87
N THR A 33 25.42 -23.05 -1.01
CA THR A 33 25.24 -22.80 0.42
C THR A 33 25.13 -21.32 0.69
N GLY A 34 24.24 -20.94 1.61
CA GLY A 34 24.06 -19.58 2.09
C GLY A 34 23.68 -19.55 3.55
N LEU A 35 23.48 -18.37 4.06
CA LEU A 35 23.15 -18.09 5.46
C LEU A 35 21.72 -17.59 5.56
N ALA A 36 20.78 -18.41 6.02
CA ALA A 36 19.41 -18.00 6.31
C ALA A 36 19.42 -17.19 7.62
N VAL A 37 18.99 -15.95 7.54
CA VAL A 37 18.98 -15.03 8.68
C VAL A 37 17.51 -14.73 9.03
N SER A 38 17.17 -14.96 10.29
CA SER A 38 15.86 -14.63 10.83
C SER A 38 15.72 -13.14 11.12
N GLU A 39 14.50 -12.66 11.20
CA GLU A 39 14.19 -11.27 11.53
C GLU A 39 14.89 -10.86 12.84
N GLY A 40 15.54 -9.67 12.84
CA GLY A 40 16.36 -9.17 13.94
C GLY A 40 17.75 -9.81 14.05
N GLY A 41 18.12 -10.75 13.17
CA GLY A 41 19.47 -11.26 13.00
C GLY A 41 20.27 -10.45 11.99
N TYR A 42 21.55 -10.82 11.85
CA TYR A 42 22.42 -10.17 10.86
C TYR A 42 23.46 -11.12 10.26
N ALA A 43 23.96 -10.74 9.09
CA ALA A 43 25.15 -11.29 8.45
C ALA A 43 26.19 -10.17 8.29
N GLU A 44 27.45 -10.42 8.68
CA GLU A 44 28.53 -9.46 8.63
C GLU A 44 29.65 -9.95 7.72
N TYR A 45 30.11 -9.08 6.84
CA TYR A 45 31.18 -9.36 5.89
C TYR A 45 32.36 -8.42 6.11
N THR A 46 33.56 -8.98 6.21
CA THR A 46 34.79 -8.23 6.20
C THR A 46 35.30 -8.08 4.78
N LEU A 47 35.71 -6.87 4.44
CA LEU A 47 36.22 -6.44 3.14
C LEU A 47 37.63 -5.93 3.29
N ASP A 48 38.53 -6.33 2.41
CA ASP A 48 39.90 -5.77 2.32
C ASP A 48 40.01 -4.94 1.04
N ILE A 49 39.98 -3.62 1.21
CA ILE A 49 39.90 -2.65 0.13
C ILE A 49 41.32 -2.15 -0.23
N PRO A 50 41.79 -2.43 -1.46
CA PRO A 50 43.16 -2.09 -1.85
C PRO A 50 43.38 -0.58 -1.96
N LYS A 51 42.35 0.20 -2.31
CA LYS A 51 42.43 1.64 -2.52
C LYS A 51 41.10 2.30 -2.22
N THR A 52 41.12 3.44 -1.54
CA THR A 52 39.91 4.26 -1.32
C THR A 52 39.25 4.61 -2.65
N ALA A 53 38.02 4.13 -2.87
CA ALA A 53 37.29 4.30 -4.12
C ALA A 53 35.77 4.13 -3.91
N LEU A 54 35.03 4.40 -4.98
CA LEU A 54 33.58 4.16 -5.06
C LEU A 54 33.32 2.78 -5.67
N TYR A 55 32.42 2.03 -5.03
CA TYR A 55 32.00 0.68 -5.40
C TYR A 55 30.49 0.54 -5.45
N TYR A 56 30.00 -0.41 -6.28
CA TYR A 56 28.68 -0.99 -6.17
C TYR A 56 28.70 -2.18 -5.23
N ILE A 57 27.64 -2.33 -4.43
CA ILE A 57 27.40 -3.54 -3.67
C ILE A 57 26.58 -4.49 -4.56
N SER A 58 27.10 -5.66 -4.85
CA SER A 58 26.41 -6.80 -5.48
C SER A 58 26.26 -7.91 -4.45
N LEU A 59 25.04 -8.32 -4.18
CA LEU A 59 24.70 -9.33 -3.21
C LEU A 59 24.08 -10.54 -3.90
N LYS A 60 24.67 -11.71 -3.69
CA LYS A 60 24.04 -12.99 -4.07
C LYS A 60 23.13 -13.42 -2.93
N TYR A 61 21.88 -13.70 -3.24
CA TYR A 61 20.88 -14.08 -2.25
C TYR A 61 19.92 -15.14 -2.77
N SER A 62 19.27 -15.80 -1.84
CA SER A 62 18.09 -16.64 -2.06
C SER A 62 17.12 -16.42 -0.91
N TYR A 63 16.07 -17.23 -0.81
CA TYR A 63 15.08 -17.10 0.24
C TYR A 63 14.40 -18.43 0.55
N LEU A 64 13.85 -18.54 1.75
CA LEU A 64 13.03 -19.67 2.15
C LEU A 64 11.65 -19.54 1.48
N THR A 65 11.22 -20.63 0.83
CA THR A 65 9.90 -20.69 0.15
C THR A 65 8.80 -21.26 1.04
N ASP A 66 9.17 -21.86 2.15
CA ASP A 66 8.25 -22.57 3.08
C ASP A 66 7.81 -21.68 4.26
N THR A 67 7.77 -20.37 4.05
CA THR A 67 7.31 -19.43 5.05
C THR A 67 5.88 -18.97 4.73
N SER A 68 5.00 -18.98 5.72
CA SER A 68 3.66 -18.38 5.64
C SER A 68 3.72 -16.88 5.35
N LYS A 69 4.86 -16.23 5.63
CA LYS A 69 5.13 -14.83 5.32
C LYS A 69 5.63 -14.68 3.89
N VAL A 70 4.79 -14.14 3.02
CA VAL A 70 5.12 -13.84 1.62
C VAL A 70 5.57 -12.39 1.46
N ASN A 71 6.06 -11.78 2.53
CA ASN A 71 6.45 -10.40 2.61
C ASN A 71 7.69 -10.08 1.77
N GLU A 72 7.89 -8.80 1.46
CA GLU A 72 9.13 -8.33 0.87
C GLU A 72 10.32 -8.74 1.75
N LEU A 73 11.42 -9.15 1.13
CA LEU A 73 12.65 -9.50 1.82
C LEU A 73 13.36 -8.20 2.21
N ALA A 74 12.99 -7.64 3.35
CA ALA A 74 13.51 -6.36 3.83
C ALA A 74 14.75 -6.53 4.71
N PHE A 75 15.73 -5.66 4.51
CA PHE A 75 16.95 -5.61 5.30
C PHE A 75 17.49 -4.17 5.40
N SER A 76 18.38 -3.91 6.34
CA SER A 76 19.19 -2.70 6.40
C SER A 76 20.67 -3.04 6.36
N PHE A 77 21.52 -2.08 6.04
CA PHE A 77 22.96 -2.31 6.14
C PHE A 77 23.72 -1.18 6.81
N GLU A 78 24.80 -1.55 7.44
CA GLU A 78 25.74 -0.66 8.14
C GLU A 78 27.14 -0.83 7.55
N LEU A 79 27.86 0.26 7.45
CA LEU A 79 29.28 0.28 7.09
C LEU A 79 30.08 0.71 8.31
N ASN A 80 30.99 -0.17 8.78
CA ASN A 80 31.82 0.04 9.95
C ASN A 80 31.03 0.42 11.21
N GLY A 81 29.81 -0.13 11.36
CA GLY A 81 28.92 0.07 12.52
C GLY A 81 28.04 1.32 12.42
N GLU A 82 28.10 2.06 11.32
CA GLU A 82 27.25 3.23 11.09
C GLU A 82 26.43 3.06 9.82
N LYS A 83 25.23 3.65 9.81
CA LYS A 83 24.41 3.74 8.62
C LYS A 83 25.03 4.77 7.66
N PRO A 84 25.46 4.39 6.43
CA PRO A 84 26.18 5.31 5.54
C PRO A 84 25.31 6.44 4.99
N PHE A 85 24.01 6.24 4.88
CA PHE A 85 22.99 7.19 4.44
C PHE A 85 21.60 6.66 4.87
N GLU A 86 20.58 7.49 4.79
CA GLU A 86 19.25 7.18 5.34
C GLU A 86 18.59 5.98 4.65
N GLU A 87 18.72 5.88 3.33
CA GLU A 87 18.15 4.80 2.50
C GLU A 87 18.74 3.42 2.82
N ALA A 88 19.96 3.34 3.37
CA ALA A 88 20.55 2.10 3.86
C ALA A 88 19.77 1.45 5.03
N GLY A 89 18.88 2.22 5.65
CA GLY A 89 18.03 1.75 6.75
C GLY A 89 16.88 0.85 6.32
N SER A 90 16.55 0.81 5.01
CA SER A 90 15.47 -0.04 4.49
C SER A 90 15.74 -0.36 3.02
N CYS A 91 16.19 -1.57 2.76
CA CYS A 91 16.42 -2.11 1.42
C CYS A 91 15.53 -3.34 1.23
N THR A 92 15.20 -3.68 -0.01
CA THR A 92 14.39 -4.86 -0.32
C THR A 92 14.99 -5.71 -1.41
N LEU A 93 14.77 -7.03 -1.31
CA LEU A 93 15.10 -8.01 -2.32
C LEU A 93 13.82 -8.61 -2.88
N ARG A 94 13.85 -9.06 -4.12
CA ARG A 94 12.70 -9.62 -4.82
C ARG A 94 12.65 -11.14 -4.72
N ARG A 95 11.44 -11.68 -4.63
CA ARG A 95 11.18 -13.11 -4.79
C ARG A 95 10.94 -13.42 -6.26
N VAL A 96 11.07 -14.70 -6.67
CA VAL A 96 10.77 -15.16 -8.03
C VAL A 96 9.53 -16.04 -7.99
N TRP A 97 8.65 -15.78 -8.93
CA TRP A 97 7.38 -16.47 -9.08
C TRP A 97 7.25 -17.07 -10.47
N GLU A 98 6.62 -18.23 -10.56
CA GLU A 98 6.22 -18.85 -11.82
C GLU A 98 4.74 -19.24 -11.75
N ASN A 99 4.14 -19.52 -12.89
CA ASN A 99 2.79 -20.04 -12.96
C ASN A 99 2.74 -21.45 -12.35
N ASP A 100 1.75 -21.71 -11.50
CA ASP A 100 1.54 -23.03 -10.90
C ASP A 100 0.62 -23.86 -11.78
N GLY A 101 1.22 -24.73 -12.59
CA GLY A 101 0.52 -25.59 -13.54
C GLY A 101 -0.02 -24.87 -14.79
N ASP A 102 -0.85 -25.57 -15.55
CA ASP A 102 -1.43 -25.08 -16.79
C ASP A 102 -2.66 -24.18 -16.53
N MET A 103 -3.01 -23.34 -17.52
CA MET A 103 -4.19 -22.51 -17.46
C MET A 103 -5.45 -23.38 -17.38
N LYS A 104 -6.26 -23.16 -16.34
CA LYS A 104 -7.53 -23.87 -16.13
C LYS A 104 -8.71 -23.02 -16.62
N THR A 105 -9.81 -23.66 -17.00
CA THR A 105 -11.03 -22.99 -17.42
C THR A 105 -12.21 -23.43 -16.56
N ASP A 106 -13.15 -22.51 -16.35
CA ASP A 106 -14.45 -22.83 -15.73
C ASP A 106 -15.41 -23.54 -16.71
N GLY A 107 -16.60 -23.94 -16.23
CA GLY A 107 -17.63 -24.60 -17.03
C GLY A 107 -18.16 -23.77 -18.20
N LEU A 108 -17.95 -22.45 -18.21
CA LEU A 108 -18.32 -21.51 -19.27
C LEU A 108 -17.18 -21.26 -20.27
N GLY A 109 -16.01 -21.89 -20.05
CA GLY A 109 -14.81 -21.74 -20.86
C GLY A 109 -14.01 -20.47 -20.58
N ASN A 110 -14.28 -19.77 -19.45
CA ASN A 110 -13.45 -18.65 -18.99
C ASN A 110 -12.18 -19.18 -18.36
N ASP A 111 -11.05 -18.53 -18.65
CA ASP A 111 -9.78 -18.85 -18.02
C ASP A 111 -9.79 -18.37 -16.56
N LEU A 112 -9.49 -19.28 -15.65
CA LEU A 112 -9.33 -19.00 -14.23
C LEU A 112 -8.02 -18.25 -13.98
N ILE A 113 -7.89 -17.58 -12.83
CA ILE A 113 -6.61 -16.97 -12.43
C ILE A 113 -5.62 -18.09 -12.13
N GLN A 114 -4.50 -18.02 -12.79
CA GLN A 114 -3.42 -18.99 -12.60
C GLN A 114 -2.70 -18.71 -11.29
N LYS A 115 -2.66 -19.70 -10.39
CA LYS A 115 -1.90 -19.62 -9.14
C LYS A 115 -0.44 -19.35 -9.46
N GLN A 116 0.19 -18.60 -8.56
CA GLN A 116 1.61 -18.29 -8.64
C GLN A 116 2.33 -19.02 -7.51
N LYS A 117 3.39 -19.74 -7.81
CA LYS A 117 4.24 -20.38 -6.80
C LYS A 117 5.63 -19.75 -6.75
N GLN A 118 6.21 -19.72 -5.57
CA GLN A 118 7.57 -19.25 -5.36
C GLN A 118 8.57 -20.27 -5.88
N VAL A 119 9.66 -19.77 -6.45
CA VAL A 119 10.77 -20.59 -6.94
C VAL A 119 12.03 -20.22 -6.17
N ALA A 120 12.58 -21.17 -5.41
CA ALA A 120 13.85 -20.97 -4.71
C ALA A 120 14.99 -20.95 -5.73
N VAL A 121 15.43 -19.75 -6.08
CA VAL A 121 16.54 -19.52 -7.00
C VAL A 121 17.56 -18.59 -6.37
N TRP A 122 18.84 -18.82 -6.70
CA TRP A 122 19.87 -17.87 -6.39
C TRP A 122 19.83 -16.71 -7.36
N GLN A 123 19.76 -15.51 -6.82
CA GLN A 123 19.81 -14.25 -7.55
C GLN A 123 21.05 -13.47 -7.15
N GLU A 124 21.58 -12.68 -8.05
CA GLU A 124 22.60 -11.67 -7.76
C GLU A 124 22.06 -10.31 -8.19
N CYS A 125 22.04 -9.36 -7.29
CA CYS A 125 21.55 -8.00 -7.59
C CYS A 125 22.39 -6.93 -6.91
N GLY A 126 22.39 -5.75 -7.49
CA GLY A 126 22.84 -4.55 -6.81
C GLY A 126 21.82 -4.12 -5.74
N ILE A 127 22.30 -3.60 -4.62
CA ILE A 127 21.42 -3.05 -3.58
C ILE A 127 20.92 -1.68 -4.04
N THR A 128 19.61 -1.50 -4.12
CA THR A 128 18.94 -0.31 -4.68
C THR A 128 18.13 0.43 -3.63
N ASP A 129 17.74 1.65 -3.98
CA ASP A 129 16.90 2.50 -3.16
C ASP A 129 15.47 1.92 -3.01
N TYR A 130 15.03 1.76 -1.76
CA TYR A 130 13.65 1.36 -1.43
C TYR A 130 12.61 2.41 -1.88
N SER A 131 12.97 3.70 -1.96
CA SER A 131 12.04 4.75 -2.43
C SER A 131 11.52 4.45 -3.84
N GLY A 132 12.28 3.67 -4.61
CA GLY A 132 11.97 3.26 -5.96
C GLY A 132 12.10 4.37 -6.99
N TYR A 133 12.87 5.42 -6.69
CA TYR A 133 13.21 6.44 -7.69
C TYR A 133 14.29 5.95 -8.64
N SER A 134 15.16 5.04 -8.18
CA SER A 134 16.19 4.44 -8.99
C SER A 134 16.25 2.93 -8.81
N THR A 135 16.43 2.22 -9.91
CA THR A 135 16.81 0.80 -9.93
C THR A 135 18.33 0.62 -10.06
N SER A 136 19.07 1.72 -10.16
CA SER A 136 20.54 1.70 -10.17
C SER A 136 21.08 1.40 -8.76
N PRO A 137 22.07 0.50 -8.63
CA PRO A 137 22.65 0.15 -7.35
C PRO A 137 23.27 1.33 -6.62
N PHE A 138 23.24 1.31 -5.29
CA PHE A 138 23.95 2.27 -4.46
C PHE A 138 25.45 2.25 -4.75
N ILE A 139 26.02 3.44 -4.86
CA ILE A 139 27.46 3.66 -4.91
C ILE A 139 27.93 4.08 -3.54
N ILE A 140 28.82 3.30 -2.92
CA ILE A 140 29.39 3.59 -1.62
C ILE A 140 30.88 3.90 -1.72
N LYS A 141 31.34 4.84 -0.90
CA LYS A 141 32.77 5.14 -0.75
C LYS A 141 33.33 4.21 0.32
N LEU A 142 34.33 3.43 -0.03
CA LEU A 142 35.08 2.59 0.90
C LEU A 142 36.52 3.10 1.01
N GLU A 143 36.99 3.16 2.24
CA GLU A 143 38.36 3.53 2.52
C GLU A 143 39.30 2.32 2.33
N SER A 144 40.59 2.57 1.98
CA SER A 144 41.57 1.50 1.87
C SER A 144 41.80 0.77 3.21
N GLY A 145 42.00 -0.55 3.13
CA GLY A 145 42.16 -1.41 4.29
C GLY A 145 40.88 -2.16 4.65
N LYS A 146 40.76 -2.57 5.93
CA LYS A 146 39.63 -3.37 6.38
C LYS A 146 38.39 -2.53 6.59
N ASN A 147 37.29 -2.96 5.97
CA ASN A 147 35.94 -2.43 6.20
C ASN A 147 35.02 -3.58 6.58
N VAL A 148 33.91 -3.26 7.24
CA VAL A 148 32.90 -4.22 7.68
C VAL A 148 31.54 -3.76 7.16
N LEU A 149 30.88 -4.62 6.38
CA LEU A 149 29.48 -4.45 5.96
C LEU A 149 28.61 -5.44 6.75
N ARG A 150 27.62 -4.93 7.48
CA ARG A 150 26.65 -5.72 8.21
C ARG A 150 25.26 -5.54 7.58
N PHE A 151 24.62 -6.65 7.25
CA PHE A 151 23.24 -6.71 6.75
C PHE A 151 22.33 -7.21 7.86
N ASN A 152 21.43 -6.36 8.35
CA ASN A 152 20.46 -6.69 9.39
C ASN A 152 19.15 -7.09 8.72
N ALA A 153 18.64 -8.30 8.99
CA ALA A 153 17.37 -8.78 8.46
C ALA A 153 16.20 -8.08 9.16
N LEU A 154 15.37 -7.39 8.41
CA LEU A 154 14.13 -6.74 8.85
C LEU A 154 12.90 -7.61 8.57
N SER A 155 13.08 -8.73 7.87
CA SER A 155 12.07 -9.75 7.61
C SER A 155 12.68 -11.15 7.66
N ASP A 156 11.86 -12.16 7.87
CA ASP A 156 12.28 -13.56 7.87
C ASP A 156 12.58 -14.07 6.46
N GLY A 157 13.41 -15.11 6.42
CA GLY A 157 13.59 -15.96 5.25
C GLY A 157 14.59 -15.45 4.22
N ILE A 158 15.39 -14.44 4.51
CA ILE A 158 16.49 -14.00 3.63
C ILE A 158 17.66 -14.98 3.78
N ILE A 159 18.19 -15.46 2.65
CA ILE A 159 19.41 -16.27 2.61
C ILE A 159 20.50 -15.43 1.94
N PHE A 160 21.46 -14.97 2.72
CA PHE A 160 22.61 -14.24 2.22
C PHE A 160 23.69 -15.20 1.70
N GLY A 161 24.23 -14.89 0.53
CA GLY A 161 25.31 -15.62 -0.12
C GLY A 161 26.57 -14.78 -0.29
N ASP A 162 27.19 -14.84 -1.46
CA ASP A 162 28.41 -14.10 -1.75
C ASP A 162 28.16 -12.61 -1.84
N LEU A 163 29.07 -11.83 -1.25
CA LEU A 163 29.11 -10.37 -1.37
C LEU A 163 30.24 -9.96 -2.30
N ARG A 164 29.92 -9.19 -3.30
CA ARG A 164 30.87 -8.63 -4.26
C ARG A 164 30.78 -7.11 -4.28
N LEU A 165 31.91 -6.46 -4.31
CA LEU A 165 32.02 -5.03 -4.58
C LEU A 165 32.56 -4.87 -6.00
N LEU A 166 31.77 -4.23 -6.81
CA LEU A 166 32.07 -4.06 -8.24
C LEU A 166 32.41 -2.60 -8.55
N PRO A 167 33.33 -2.36 -9.49
CA PRO A 167 33.52 -1.01 -10.00
C PRO A 167 32.22 -0.51 -10.66
N PRO A 168 31.91 0.79 -10.55
CA PRO A 168 30.79 1.36 -11.24
C PRO A 168 30.84 1.10 -12.74
N GLN A 169 29.84 0.39 -13.25
CA GLN A 169 29.80 0.04 -14.68
C GLN A 169 29.39 1.25 -15.51
N ASN A 170 30.24 1.66 -16.43
CA ASN A 170 29.87 2.55 -17.51
C ASN A 170 29.38 1.71 -18.69
N LEU A 171 28.06 1.59 -18.85
CA LEU A 171 27.49 0.95 -20.03
C LEU A 171 27.98 1.66 -21.29
N LYS A 172 28.44 0.88 -22.27
CA LYS A 172 28.82 1.39 -23.58
C LYS A 172 27.59 2.01 -24.25
N ASN A 173 27.80 2.99 -25.11
CA ASN A 173 26.70 3.46 -25.96
C ASN A 173 26.37 2.41 -27.04
N LYS A 174 25.19 2.54 -27.64
CA LYS A 174 24.67 1.65 -28.68
C LYS A 174 25.66 1.39 -29.79
N ASN A 175 26.28 2.43 -30.32
CA ASN A 175 27.17 2.34 -31.50
C ASN A 175 28.43 1.53 -31.19
N GLU A 176 29.03 1.79 -30.03
CA GLU A 176 30.21 1.05 -29.57
C GLU A 176 29.87 -0.40 -29.25
N ALA A 177 28.71 -0.65 -28.64
CA ALA A 177 28.28 -1.99 -28.30
C ALA A 177 27.96 -2.82 -29.56
N ILE A 178 27.22 -2.27 -30.50
CA ILE A 178 26.88 -2.93 -31.76
C ILE A 178 28.14 -3.27 -32.53
N LYS A 179 29.06 -2.34 -32.66
CA LYS A 179 30.36 -2.57 -33.32
C LYS A 179 31.13 -3.73 -32.66
N ASN A 180 31.17 -3.78 -31.33
CA ASN A 180 31.78 -4.90 -30.62
C ASN A 180 31.09 -6.25 -30.91
N TYR A 181 29.75 -6.27 -31.02
CA TYR A 181 29.00 -7.49 -31.35
C TYR A 181 29.28 -7.92 -32.80
N GLU A 182 29.39 -7.00 -33.73
CA GLU A 182 29.75 -7.26 -35.13
C GLU A 182 31.19 -7.82 -35.22
N GLU A 183 32.15 -7.28 -34.47
CA GLU A 183 33.51 -7.78 -34.35
C GLU A 183 33.55 -9.22 -33.74
N GLN A 184 32.59 -9.58 -32.92
CA GLN A 184 32.38 -10.94 -32.38
C GLN A 184 31.65 -11.88 -33.34
N GLY A 185 31.32 -11.41 -34.56
CA GLY A 185 30.67 -12.20 -35.60
C GLY A 185 29.12 -12.24 -35.46
N LYS A 186 28.51 -11.35 -34.68
CA LYS A 186 27.04 -11.23 -34.64
C LYS A 186 26.60 -10.28 -35.74
N GLU A 187 25.88 -10.81 -36.72
CA GLU A 187 25.32 -10.01 -37.81
C GLU A 187 23.88 -9.55 -37.50
N ILE A 188 23.50 -8.44 -38.11
CA ILE A 188 22.09 -7.98 -38.07
C ILE A 188 21.24 -8.96 -38.87
N ILE A 189 20.15 -9.44 -38.28
CA ILE A 189 19.21 -10.35 -38.96
C ILE A 189 18.41 -9.55 -39.97
N LYS A 190 18.62 -9.81 -41.28
CA LYS A 190 18.00 -9.05 -42.38
C LYS A 190 16.82 -9.74 -43.02
N ASP A 191 16.69 -11.04 -42.84
CA ASP A 191 15.58 -11.81 -43.41
C ASP A 191 14.28 -11.69 -42.59
N ASP A 192 13.26 -12.49 -42.92
CA ASP A 192 11.97 -12.52 -42.27
C ASP A 192 11.90 -13.43 -41.03
N THR A 193 13.07 -13.84 -40.50
CA THR A 193 13.16 -14.63 -39.23
C THR A 193 12.43 -13.88 -38.13
N PHE A 194 11.59 -14.59 -37.38
CA PHE A 194 10.92 -14.06 -36.19
C PHE A 194 10.79 -15.10 -35.08
N ILE A 195 10.66 -14.60 -33.86
CA ILE A 195 10.34 -15.35 -32.64
C ILE A 195 9.19 -14.61 -31.97
N TYR A 196 8.03 -15.21 -31.92
CA TYR A 196 6.83 -14.65 -31.32
C TYR A 196 6.62 -15.25 -29.93
N ILE A 197 6.31 -14.41 -28.96
CA ILE A 197 6.09 -14.81 -27.56
C ILE A 197 4.83 -14.07 -27.09
N GLU A 198 3.82 -14.82 -26.63
CA GLU A 198 2.67 -14.26 -25.95
C GLU A 198 3.12 -13.72 -24.60
N ALA A 199 2.62 -12.55 -24.20
CA ALA A 199 3.15 -11.91 -23.01
C ALA A 199 2.69 -12.60 -21.71
N GLU A 200 1.59 -13.32 -21.73
CA GLU A 200 1.13 -14.17 -20.63
C GLU A 200 2.01 -15.38 -20.37
N ASP A 201 2.82 -15.82 -21.33
CA ASP A 201 3.74 -16.96 -21.23
C ASP A 201 5.07 -16.60 -20.55
N ALA A 202 5.02 -15.71 -19.56
CA ALA A 202 6.18 -15.30 -18.79
C ALA A 202 6.77 -16.49 -17.99
N ALA A 203 8.09 -16.71 -18.12
CA ALA A 203 8.78 -17.78 -17.41
C ALA A 203 8.90 -17.50 -15.91
N TYR A 204 9.31 -16.25 -15.58
CA TYR A 204 9.47 -15.80 -14.20
C TYR A 204 8.96 -14.38 -14.01
N LYS A 205 8.54 -14.08 -12.78
CA LYS A 205 8.00 -12.80 -12.37
C LYS A 205 8.52 -12.42 -10.99
N SER A 206 8.65 -11.14 -10.73
CA SER A 206 9.15 -10.62 -9.45
C SER A 206 8.09 -10.54 -8.36
N ASP A 207 6.81 -10.73 -8.70
CA ASP A 207 5.70 -10.59 -7.76
C ASP A 207 4.57 -11.55 -8.12
N ARG A 208 3.86 -12.06 -7.10
CA ARG A 208 2.73 -12.97 -7.30
C ARG A 208 1.52 -12.31 -7.94
N THR A 209 1.42 -10.99 -7.92
CA THR A 209 0.34 -10.23 -8.57
C THR A 209 0.55 -10.09 -10.09
N LEU A 210 1.71 -10.46 -10.60
CA LEU A 210 2.02 -10.50 -12.03
C LEU A 210 1.50 -11.79 -12.66
N TYR A 211 0.21 -12.04 -12.57
CA TYR A 211 -0.46 -13.13 -13.28
C TYR A 211 -1.11 -12.60 -14.57
N PRO A 212 -1.37 -13.48 -15.57
CA PRO A 212 -2.07 -13.09 -16.77
C PRO A 212 -3.48 -12.54 -16.49
N VAL A 213 -3.85 -11.44 -17.16
CA VAL A 213 -5.17 -10.83 -17.07
C VAL A 213 -5.85 -10.81 -18.44
N TYR A 214 -7.11 -10.47 -18.51
CA TYR A 214 -7.85 -10.46 -19.76
C TYR A 214 -8.00 -9.05 -20.33
N ASP A 215 -7.91 -8.92 -21.66
CA ASP A 215 -8.36 -7.76 -22.40
C ASP A 215 -9.34 -8.18 -23.50
N ARG A 216 -10.50 -7.53 -23.54
CA ARG A 216 -11.56 -7.71 -24.54
C ARG A 216 -11.85 -6.42 -25.31
N SER A 217 -10.92 -5.47 -25.26
CA SER A 217 -11.10 -4.16 -25.93
C SER A 217 -10.81 -4.21 -27.43
N ASN A 218 -10.05 -5.21 -27.87
CA ASN A 218 -9.55 -5.31 -29.24
C ASN A 218 -9.63 -6.77 -29.74
N SER A 219 -10.12 -6.97 -30.98
CA SER A 219 -10.14 -8.29 -31.63
C SER A 219 -8.77 -8.79 -32.07
N ALA A 220 -7.74 -7.97 -32.02
CA ALA A 220 -6.37 -8.34 -32.37
C ALA A 220 -5.51 -8.75 -31.15
N THR A 221 -6.04 -8.72 -29.92
CA THR A 221 -5.38 -9.27 -28.73
C THR A 221 -5.51 -10.80 -28.76
N SER A 222 -4.44 -11.53 -28.53
CA SER A 222 -4.41 -13.01 -28.65
C SER A 222 -4.05 -13.66 -27.31
N PRO A 223 -4.70 -14.78 -26.94
CA PRO A 223 -5.93 -15.35 -27.51
C PRO A 223 -7.17 -14.51 -27.19
N ASN A 224 -8.20 -14.52 -28.04
CA ASN A 224 -9.42 -13.81 -27.72
C ASN A 224 -10.67 -14.67 -27.92
N SER A 225 -11.74 -14.33 -27.21
CA SER A 225 -13.06 -14.89 -27.41
C SER A 225 -14.13 -13.83 -27.17
N PRO A 226 -15.16 -13.75 -28.03
CA PRO A 226 -16.29 -12.89 -27.76
C PRO A 226 -17.24 -13.45 -26.68
N TYR A 227 -17.11 -14.73 -26.33
CA TYR A 227 -18.02 -15.45 -25.43
C TYR A 227 -17.41 -15.83 -24.10
N ALA A 228 -16.08 -16.01 -24.01
CA ALA A 228 -15.37 -16.41 -22.81
C ALA A 228 -14.26 -15.42 -22.47
N LEU A 229 -13.92 -15.31 -21.18
CA LEU A 229 -12.80 -14.50 -20.70
C LEU A 229 -11.50 -15.27 -20.95
N LYS A 230 -10.67 -14.78 -21.87
CA LYS A 230 -9.34 -15.32 -22.13
C LYS A 230 -8.29 -14.43 -21.51
N ARG A 231 -7.35 -15.02 -20.78
CA ARG A 231 -6.22 -14.31 -20.19
C ARG A 231 -5.11 -14.21 -21.22
N ASN A 232 -5.03 -13.05 -21.82
CA ASN A 232 -4.29 -12.79 -23.05
C ASN A 232 -3.35 -11.59 -22.95
N ILE A 233 -3.16 -11.05 -21.77
CA ILE A 233 -2.21 -9.96 -21.52
C ILE A 233 -1.60 -10.10 -20.12
N ILE A 234 -0.48 -9.41 -19.89
CA ILE A 234 0.13 -9.30 -18.57
C ILE A 234 0.44 -7.83 -18.26
N GLY A 235 0.43 -7.47 -16.98
CA GLY A 235 0.84 -6.14 -16.54
C GLY A 235 -0.29 -5.28 -16.02
N GLY A 236 -0.40 -4.03 -16.51
CA GLY A 236 -1.31 -3.03 -15.99
C GLY A 236 -0.91 -2.50 -14.63
N ALA A 237 -1.87 -2.26 -13.73
CA ALA A 237 -1.62 -1.78 -12.38
C ALA A 237 -0.75 -2.74 -11.57
N GLY A 238 -0.84 -4.05 -11.82
CA GLY A 238 -0.02 -5.06 -11.16
C GLY A 238 1.46 -5.02 -11.55
N TRP A 239 1.84 -4.26 -12.60
CA TRP A 239 3.22 -4.12 -13.08
C TRP A 239 3.61 -2.65 -13.21
N SER A 240 3.63 -1.95 -12.10
CA SER A 240 3.80 -0.49 -12.08
C SER A 240 4.90 0.03 -11.16
N LYS A 241 5.34 -0.78 -10.19
CA LYS A 241 6.34 -0.35 -9.19
C LYS A 241 7.75 -0.60 -9.71
N PRO A 242 8.69 0.37 -9.59
CA PRO A 242 10.10 0.18 -9.96
C PRO A 242 10.72 -1.06 -9.30
N GLY A 243 11.56 -1.75 -10.05
CA GLY A 243 12.18 -3.02 -9.67
C GLY A 243 11.31 -4.26 -9.92
N MET A 244 10.01 -4.12 -10.26
CA MET A 244 9.22 -5.26 -10.71
C MET A 244 9.64 -5.68 -12.11
N TYR A 245 9.79 -6.99 -12.33
CA TYR A 245 10.19 -7.51 -13.63
C TYR A 245 9.39 -8.72 -14.09
N ILE A 246 9.38 -8.92 -15.41
CA ILE A 246 8.83 -10.08 -16.08
C ILE A 246 9.94 -10.64 -16.97
N THR A 247 10.20 -11.95 -16.89
CA THR A 247 11.24 -12.65 -17.63
C THR A 247 10.66 -13.67 -18.60
N TYR A 248 11.12 -13.62 -19.82
CA TYR A 248 10.76 -14.53 -20.90
C TYR A 248 11.93 -15.42 -21.29
N THR A 249 11.64 -16.66 -21.67
CA THR A 249 12.60 -17.55 -22.32
C THR A 249 12.47 -17.41 -23.83
N VAL A 250 13.56 -17.07 -24.51
CA VAL A 250 13.62 -16.82 -25.95
C VAL A 250 14.55 -17.84 -26.59
N ASN A 251 14.03 -18.67 -27.49
CA ASN A 251 14.82 -19.65 -28.24
C ASN A 251 15.21 -19.08 -29.62
N ALA A 252 16.40 -18.52 -29.73
CA ALA A 252 16.88 -17.95 -30.98
C ALA A 252 17.39 -19.04 -31.95
N PRO A 253 16.97 -19.04 -33.23
CA PRO A 253 17.42 -20.06 -34.20
C PRO A 253 18.88 -19.90 -34.55
N ARG A 254 19.46 -18.71 -34.40
CA ARG A 254 20.87 -18.42 -34.68
C ARG A 254 21.39 -17.25 -33.86
N ASP A 255 22.71 -17.12 -33.74
CA ASP A 255 23.37 -15.94 -33.19
C ASP A 255 23.06 -14.73 -34.08
N GLY A 256 22.87 -13.56 -33.47
CA GLY A 256 22.65 -12.34 -34.25
C GLY A 256 22.11 -11.19 -33.43
N LEU A 257 21.93 -10.07 -34.15
CA LEU A 257 21.34 -8.86 -33.65
C LEU A 257 19.91 -8.74 -34.19
N TYR A 258 18.92 -8.87 -33.30
CA TYR A 258 17.50 -8.87 -33.62
C TYR A 258 16.85 -7.52 -33.31
N PHE A 259 15.79 -7.19 -34.04
CA PHE A 259 14.85 -6.15 -33.66
C PHE A 259 13.92 -6.72 -32.57
N LEU A 260 13.56 -5.92 -31.56
CA LEU A 260 12.54 -6.26 -30.58
C LEU A 260 11.35 -5.31 -30.74
N THR A 261 10.18 -5.87 -30.98
CA THR A 261 8.92 -5.13 -31.02
C THR A 261 7.99 -5.66 -29.94
N LEU A 262 7.43 -4.75 -29.14
CA LEU A 262 6.44 -5.03 -28.13
C LEU A 262 5.08 -4.46 -28.55
N LYS A 263 4.03 -5.25 -28.40
CA LYS A 263 2.65 -4.73 -28.44
C LYS A 263 2.23 -4.38 -27.04
N TYR A 264 2.05 -3.09 -26.80
CA TYR A 264 1.77 -2.56 -25.46
C TYR A 264 0.60 -1.58 -25.46
N ARG A 265 0.08 -1.35 -24.27
CA ARG A 265 -0.85 -0.26 -23.96
C ARG A 265 -0.43 0.39 -22.64
N GLN A 266 -0.47 1.72 -22.60
CA GLN A 266 -0.34 2.50 -21.37
C GLN A 266 -1.43 3.57 -21.40
N ASN A 267 -2.56 3.29 -20.79
CA ASN A 267 -3.76 4.12 -20.82
C ASN A 267 -4.15 4.71 -19.46
N THR A 268 -3.33 4.49 -18.45
CA THR A 268 -3.58 4.92 -17.05
C THR A 268 -3.01 6.30 -16.79
N GLU A 269 -1.70 6.49 -17.01
CA GLU A 269 -1.01 7.76 -16.73
C GLU A 269 -1.03 8.68 -17.95
N ILE A 270 -2.05 9.54 -18.02
CA ILE A 270 -2.31 10.38 -19.18
C ILE A 270 -1.15 11.34 -19.49
N GLY A 271 -0.61 11.23 -20.70
CA GLY A 271 0.48 12.10 -21.20
C GLY A 271 1.85 11.75 -20.63
N MET A 272 1.97 10.71 -19.79
CA MET A 272 3.23 10.24 -19.25
C MET A 272 3.77 9.06 -20.05
N SER A 273 5.08 9.03 -20.23
CA SER A 273 5.79 7.85 -20.70
C SER A 273 6.15 6.96 -19.51
N VAL A 274 6.08 5.65 -19.69
CA VAL A 274 6.58 4.67 -18.73
C VAL A 274 7.88 4.06 -19.21
N LEU A 275 8.75 3.71 -18.27
CA LEU A 275 10.12 3.31 -18.57
C LEU A 275 10.34 1.83 -18.23
N ARG A 276 11.17 1.14 -19.04
CA ARG A 276 11.58 -0.25 -18.78
C ARG A 276 13.07 -0.41 -19.03
N ASN A 277 13.75 -1.12 -18.13
CA ASN A 277 15.07 -1.68 -18.39
C ASN A 277 14.91 -3.01 -19.14
N ILE A 278 15.74 -3.26 -20.12
CA ILE A 278 15.76 -4.51 -20.91
C ILE A 278 17.06 -5.26 -20.64
N TYR A 279 16.92 -6.41 -19.97
CA TYR A 279 18.05 -7.30 -19.68
C TYR A 279 18.05 -8.47 -20.64
N ILE A 280 19.22 -8.84 -21.12
CA ILE A 280 19.46 -10.02 -21.95
C ILE A 280 20.45 -10.91 -21.21
N ASN A 281 20.03 -12.12 -20.87
CA ASN A 281 20.82 -13.07 -20.09
C ASN A 281 21.36 -12.48 -18.76
N GLY A 282 20.56 -11.64 -18.11
CA GLY A 282 20.88 -11.00 -16.82
C GLY A 282 21.64 -9.69 -16.88
N GLU A 283 22.01 -9.20 -18.06
CA GLU A 283 22.76 -7.94 -18.24
C GLU A 283 22.02 -6.97 -19.16
N ILE A 284 22.20 -5.65 -18.94
CA ILE A 284 21.80 -4.62 -19.90
C ILE A 284 22.91 -4.51 -20.96
N PRO A 285 22.66 -4.87 -22.23
CA PRO A 285 23.71 -4.92 -23.25
C PRO A 285 24.43 -3.59 -23.54
N TYR A 286 23.70 -2.48 -23.42
CA TYR A 286 24.23 -1.15 -23.62
C TYR A 286 23.24 -0.07 -23.10
N LYS A 287 23.73 1.15 -22.97
CA LYS A 287 23.04 2.24 -22.24
C LYS A 287 21.61 2.52 -22.71
N GLU A 288 21.34 2.47 -24.02
CA GLU A 288 20.02 2.81 -24.58
C GLU A 288 18.96 1.74 -24.35
N LEU A 289 19.33 0.56 -23.79
CA LEU A 289 18.39 -0.45 -23.27
C LEU A 289 18.04 -0.26 -21.79
N SER A 290 18.65 0.73 -21.15
CA SER A 290 18.23 1.20 -19.83
C SER A 290 17.19 2.34 -20.00
N SER A 291 16.14 2.32 -19.21
CA SER A 291 15.08 3.34 -19.22
C SER A 291 14.41 3.55 -20.59
N VAL A 292 14.16 2.47 -21.34
CA VAL A 292 13.44 2.53 -22.62
C VAL A 292 12.06 3.11 -22.40
N SER A 293 11.73 4.20 -23.11
CA SER A 293 10.49 4.96 -22.95
C SER A 293 9.35 4.35 -23.75
N PHE A 294 8.18 4.14 -23.13
CA PHE A 294 6.93 3.74 -23.74
C PHE A 294 5.87 4.84 -23.53
N PRO A 295 5.62 5.69 -24.55
CA PRO A 295 4.68 6.80 -24.46
C PRO A 295 3.24 6.36 -24.18
N TYR A 296 2.46 7.27 -23.56
CA TYR A 296 1.02 7.11 -23.38
C TYR A 296 0.31 6.65 -24.66
N SER A 297 -0.53 5.65 -24.52
CA SER A 297 -1.40 5.17 -25.62
C SER A 297 -2.71 4.63 -25.07
N SER A 298 -3.82 5.26 -25.40
CA SER A 298 -5.16 4.81 -24.99
C SER A 298 -5.58 3.48 -25.66
N GLY A 299 -4.91 3.06 -26.72
CA GLY A 299 -5.14 1.80 -27.42
C GLY A 299 -3.84 1.03 -27.66
N TRP A 300 -3.96 -0.23 -28.02
CA TRP A 300 -2.85 -1.10 -28.36
C TRP A 300 -2.01 -0.57 -29.51
N ARG A 301 -0.71 -0.63 -29.38
CA ARG A 301 0.24 -0.24 -30.42
C ARG A 301 1.50 -1.09 -30.38
N ASN A 302 2.11 -1.29 -31.56
CA ASN A 302 3.44 -1.85 -31.69
C ASN A 302 4.49 -0.75 -31.50
N LYS A 303 5.55 -1.08 -30.74
CA LYS A 303 6.72 -0.26 -30.63
C LYS A 303 7.96 -1.14 -30.77
N THR A 304 8.74 -0.91 -31.82
CA THR A 304 10.10 -1.42 -31.90
C THR A 304 10.98 -0.62 -30.96
N VAL A 305 11.78 -1.32 -30.14
CA VAL A 305 12.66 -0.70 -29.14
C VAL A 305 13.64 0.25 -29.82
N SER A 306 13.63 1.50 -29.39
CA SER A 306 14.41 2.57 -29.99
C SER A 306 14.95 3.52 -28.90
N ASP A 307 16.06 4.18 -29.20
CA ASP A 307 16.63 5.24 -28.37
C ASP A 307 15.77 6.53 -28.39
N GLU A 308 16.22 7.55 -27.62
CA GLU A 308 15.54 8.85 -27.51
C GLU A 308 15.40 9.58 -28.86
N ASN A 309 16.30 9.31 -29.82
CA ASN A 309 16.32 9.92 -31.16
C ASN A 309 15.55 9.10 -32.20
N GLY A 310 14.91 8.01 -31.79
CA GLY A 310 14.18 7.09 -32.69
C GLY A 310 15.05 6.07 -33.40
N GLY A 311 16.33 6.01 -33.10
CA GLY A 311 17.24 5.02 -33.65
C GLY A 311 16.99 3.65 -33.04
N VAL A 312 16.78 2.63 -33.88
CA VAL A 312 16.46 1.27 -33.41
C VAL A 312 17.57 0.71 -32.53
N CYS A 313 17.15 0.05 -31.45
CA CYS A 313 18.01 -0.69 -30.53
C CYS A 313 17.98 -2.19 -30.87
N LEU A 314 19.11 -2.73 -31.29
CA LEU A 314 19.25 -4.15 -31.67
C LEU A 314 19.58 -5.01 -30.45
N ILE A 315 18.96 -6.18 -30.36
CA ILE A 315 19.07 -7.10 -29.24
C ILE A 315 20.01 -8.24 -29.58
N PRO A 316 21.14 -8.41 -28.87
CA PRO A 316 22.08 -9.49 -29.11
C PRO A 316 21.59 -10.81 -28.53
N LEU A 317 21.21 -11.76 -29.37
CA LEU A 317 20.82 -13.11 -28.93
C LEU A 317 21.89 -14.12 -29.35
N LYS A 318 22.02 -15.16 -28.51
CA LYS A 318 22.81 -16.38 -28.83
C LYS A 318 21.87 -17.43 -29.37
N LYS A 319 22.36 -18.31 -30.25
CA LYS A 319 21.62 -19.47 -30.69
C LYS A 319 21.18 -20.35 -29.52
N GLY A 320 19.91 -20.74 -29.52
CA GLY A 320 19.31 -21.52 -28.45
C GLY A 320 18.67 -20.63 -27.38
N LYS A 321 18.68 -21.09 -26.14
CA LYS A 321 17.94 -20.45 -25.02
C LYS A 321 18.62 -19.18 -24.56
N ASN A 322 17.86 -18.09 -24.54
CA ASN A 322 18.20 -16.81 -23.92
C ASN A 322 17.11 -16.44 -22.90
N THR A 323 17.44 -15.59 -21.94
CA THR A 323 16.47 -14.94 -21.07
C THR A 323 16.38 -13.45 -21.40
N VAL A 324 15.16 -12.92 -21.45
CA VAL A 324 14.89 -11.50 -21.67
C VAL A 324 14.00 -11.02 -20.54
N SER A 325 14.48 -10.06 -19.77
CA SER A 325 13.72 -9.49 -18.66
C SER A 325 13.38 -8.03 -18.95
N LEU A 326 12.13 -7.67 -18.67
CA LEU A 326 11.63 -6.30 -18.74
C LEU A 326 11.37 -5.85 -17.30
N GLU A 327 12.14 -4.88 -16.82
CA GLU A 327 12.04 -4.34 -15.46
C GLU A 327 11.43 -2.94 -15.49
N VAL A 328 10.50 -2.70 -14.58
CA VAL A 328 9.96 -1.36 -14.34
C VAL A 328 11.04 -0.48 -13.74
N THR A 329 11.27 0.69 -14.30
CA THR A 329 12.24 1.65 -13.77
C THR A 329 11.67 3.07 -13.79
N ALA A 330 12.18 3.91 -12.90
CA ALA A 330 11.97 5.36 -12.91
C ALA A 330 13.32 6.11 -13.08
N ASP A 331 14.41 5.40 -13.38
CA ASP A 331 15.78 5.97 -13.45
C ASP A 331 15.87 7.20 -14.36
N GLY A 332 15.16 7.24 -15.49
CA GLY A 332 15.10 8.40 -16.35
C GLY A 332 14.51 9.66 -15.68
N PHE A 333 13.73 9.49 -14.64
CA PHE A 333 13.10 10.56 -13.85
C PHE A 333 13.80 10.79 -12.50
N ALA A 334 14.68 9.90 -12.05
CA ALA A 334 15.22 9.85 -10.69
C ALA A 334 15.82 11.19 -10.25
N GLU A 335 16.63 11.85 -11.08
CA GLU A 335 17.25 13.14 -10.72
C GLU A 335 16.19 14.24 -10.54
N ALA A 336 15.16 14.28 -11.40
CA ALA A 336 14.06 15.22 -11.26
C ALA A 336 13.25 14.96 -9.98
N LEU A 337 12.93 13.70 -9.69
CA LEU A 337 12.18 13.28 -8.50
C LEU A 337 12.94 13.59 -7.20
N ASN A 338 14.24 13.28 -7.14
CA ASN A 338 15.07 13.59 -5.98
C ASN A 338 15.13 15.11 -5.72
N ARG A 339 15.13 15.94 -6.77
CA ARG A 339 15.07 17.40 -6.62
C ARG A 339 13.70 17.84 -6.09
N VAL A 340 12.61 17.26 -6.59
CA VAL A 340 11.26 17.56 -6.12
C VAL A 340 11.12 17.19 -4.65
N ASP A 341 11.61 16.04 -4.22
CA ASP A 341 11.60 15.62 -2.81
C ASP A 341 12.42 16.55 -1.91
N ALA A 342 13.61 16.94 -2.36
CA ALA A 342 14.42 17.88 -1.61
C ALA A 342 13.70 19.24 -1.44
N VAL A 343 13.05 19.72 -2.51
CA VAL A 343 12.25 20.95 -2.45
C VAL A 343 11.05 20.76 -1.53
N SER A 344 10.36 19.64 -1.59
CA SER A 344 9.19 19.35 -0.76
C SER A 344 9.55 19.35 0.74
N ARG A 345 10.65 18.70 1.11
CA ARG A 345 11.17 18.70 2.49
C ARG A 345 11.51 20.11 2.98
N GLU A 346 12.18 20.89 2.15
CA GLU A 346 12.55 22.27 2.49
C GLU A 346 11.32 23.19 2.57
N MET A 347 10.34 23.02 1.66
CA MET A 347 9.06 23.73 1.74
C MET A 347 8.32 23.39 3.03
N ASN A 348 8.28 22.12 3.44
CA ASN A 348 7.69 21.70 4.72
C ASN A 348 8.42 22.37 5.91
N SER A 349 9.74 22.45 5.88
CA SER A 349 10.54 23.11 6.91
C SER A 349 10.22 24.61 6.99
N LEU A 350 10.21 25.30 5.85
CA LEU A 350 9.83 26.73 5.77
C LEU A 350 8.39 26.96 6.21
N TYR A 351 7.46 26.11 5.77
CA TYR A 351 6.05 26.20 6.17
C TYR A 351 5.90 26.16 7.70
N ARG A 352 6.55 25.21 8.36
CA ARG A 352 6.52 25.12 9.84
C ARG A 352 7.09 26.38 10.49
N ARG A 353 8.21 26.88 10.04
CA ARG A 353 8.80 28.14 10.58
C ARG A 353 7.86 29.32 10.40
N ILE A 354 7.20 29.41 9.25
CA ILE A 354 6.24 30.49 8.96
C ILE A 354 5.02 30.39 9.88
N ILE A 355 4.42 29.21 10.04
CA ILE A 355 3.22 29.07 10.91
C ILE A 355 3.53 29.32 12.38
N MET A 356 4.75 29.06 12.83
CA MET A 356 5.19 29.38 14.20
C MET A 356 5.13 30.90 14.45
N ILE A 357 5.28 31.71 13.41
CA ILE A 357 5.22 33.19 13.47
C ILE A 357 3.80 33.69 13.19
N THR A 358 3.13 33.15 12.17
CA THR A 358 1.90 33.68 11.60
C THR A 358 0.63 33.00 12.09
N SER A 359 0.73 31.83 12.67
CA SER A 359 -0.34 30.82 12.80
C SER A 359 -0.73 30.18 11.45
N THR A 360 -1.57 29.14 11.52
CA THR A 360 -2.13 28.45 10.32
C THR A 360 -3.24 29.27 9.64
N SER A 361 -3.79 30.27 10.34
CA SER A 361 -4.80 31.22 9.85
C SER A 361 -4.34 32.62 10.15
N PRO A 362 -3.42 33.20 9.37
CA PRO A 362 -2.86 34.53 9.60
C PRO A 362 -3.92 35.62 9.54
N ASP A 363 -3.75 36.65 10.35
CA ASP A 363 -4.46 37.94 10.17
C ASP A 363 -3.90 38.61 8.92
N LEU A 364 -4.75 38.86 7.93
CA LEU A 364 -4.37 39.43 6.63
C LEU A 364 -3.98 40.91 6.70
N TYR A 365 -4.31 41.58 7.78
CA TYR A 365 -4.02 43.00 8.01
C TYR A 365 -2.77 43.21 8.86
N ARG A 366 -2.18 42.15 9.39
CA ARG A 366 -0.99 42.20 10.22
C ARG A 366 0.26 41.99 9.39
N ASP A 367 1.27 42.85 9.57
CA ASP A 367 2.62 42.61 9.09
C ASP A 367 3.36 41.72 10.10
N TYR A 368 3.86 40.60 9.60
CA TYR A 368 4.58 39.59 10.40
C TYR A 368 6.09 39.72 10.31
N TYR A 369 6.59 40.66 9.49
CA TYR A 369 8.04 40.91 9.29
C TYR A 369 8.87 39.64 9.04
N LEU A 370 8.37 38.75 8.16
CA LEU A 370 8.99 37.43 7.91
C LEU A 370 10.46 37.50 7.52
N GLU A 371 10.86 38.53 6.79
CA GLU A 371 12.28 38.76 6.40
C GLU A 371 13.17 39.06 7.59
N ARG A 372 12.65 39.59 8.67
CA ARG A 372 13.36 39.85 9.92
C ARG A 372 13.46 38.58 10.77
N GLU A 373 12.37 37.81 10.87
CA GLU A 373 12.32 36.59 11.66
C GLU A 373 12.99 35.38 10.99
N ILE A 374 13.04 35.39 9.65
CA ILE A 374 13.71 34.41 8.79
C ILE A 374 14.55 35.19 7.75
N PRO A 375 15.74 35.67 8.10
CA PRO A 375 16.51 36.60 7.24
C PRO A 375 16.84 36.07 5.84
N ASP A 376 17.00 34.77 5.68
CA ASP A 376 17.32 34.08 4.43
C ASP A 376 16.10 33.61 3.62
N ILE A 377 14.88 33.99 4.01
CA ILE A 377 13.63 33.47 3.43
C ILE A 377 13.54 33.71 1.92
N GLY A 378 13.92 34.91 1.45
CA GLY A 378 13.92 35.27 0.03
C GLY A 378 14.89 34.45 -0.80
N GLU A 379 16.10 34.25 -0.30
CA GLU A 379 17.12 33.42 -0.95
C GLU A 379 16.70 31.95 -1.03
N ARG A 380 16.16 31.40 0.06
CA ARG A 380 15.65 30.04 0.11
C ARG A 380 14.52 29.82 -0.89
N PHE A 381 13.50 30.68 -0.94
CA PHE A 381 12.44 30.57 -1.94
C PHE A 381 12.93 30.72 -3.37
N SER A 382 13.92 31.58 -3.63
CA SER A 382 14.55 31.72 -4.94
C SER A 382 15.26 30.44 -5.38
N ALA A 383 15.99 29.82 -4.45
CA ALA A 383 16.67 28.54 -4.70
C ALA A 383 15.67 27.41 -4.99
N LEU A 384 14.58 27.31 -4.21
CA LEU A 384 13.52 26.33 -4.42
C LEU A 384 12.80 26.53 -5.76
N SER A 385 12.50 27.78 -6.14
CA SER A 385 11.91 28.11 -7.44
C SER A 385 12.79 27.62 -8.59
N SER A 386 14.09 27.90 -8.49
CA SER A 386 15.07 27.49 -9.51
C SER A 386 15.21 25.96 -9.59
N ALA A 387 15.28 25.29 -8.45
CA ALA A 387 15.38 23.83 -8.38
C ALA A 387 14.16 23.15 -9.03
N LEU A 388 12.94 23.65 -8.80
CA LEU A 388 11.72 23.09 -9.42
C LEU A 388 11.66 23.35 -10.92
N LYS A 389 12.11 24.49 -11.41
CA LYS A 389 12.17 24.74 -12.86
C LYS A 389 13.10 23.75 -13.54
N ILE A 390 14.29 23.53 -12.96
CA ILE A 390 15.25 22.53 -13.46
C ILE A 390 14.63 21.13 -13.41
N ALA A 391 13.99 20.75 -12.30
CA ALA A 391 13.33 19.44 -12.16
C ALA A 391 12.24 19.24 -13.23
N ALA A 392 11.42 20.26 -13.49
CA ALA A 392 10.37 20.19 -14.51
C ALA A 392 10.95 20.03 -15.93
N GLU A 393 12.03 20.74 -16.26
CA GLU A 393 12.72 20.61 -17.55
C GLU A 393 13.37 19.24 -17.73
N MET A 394 14.04 18.73 -16.70
CA MET A 394 14.62 17.38 -16.71
C MET A 394 13.56 16.31 -16.90
N TYR A 395 12.44 16.41 -16.17
CA TYR A 395 11.32 15.49 -16.30
C TYR A 395 10.70 15.56 -17.71
N GLU A 396 10.44 16.76 -18.26
CA GLU A 396 9.88 16.93 -19.62
C GLU A 396 10.80 16.34 -20.68
N LYS A 397 12.11 16.48 -20.52
CA LYS A 397 13.09 15.89 -21.43
C LYS A 397 13.02 14.35 -21.38
N ALA A 398 13.04 13.76 -20.19
CA ALA A 398 12.98 12.31 -20.03
C ALA A 398 11.63 11.72 -20.47
N ASN A 399 10.53 12.45 -20.26
CA ASN A 399 9.19 12.07 -20.70
C ASN A 399 8.97 12.17 -22.22
N GLY A 400 9.83 12.93 -22.92
CA GLY A 400 9.64 13.26 -24.33
C GLY A 400 8.59 14.34 -24.61
N GLY A 401 8.20 15.11 -23.59
CA GLY A 401 7.22 16.20 -23.73
C GLY A 401 6.64 16.69 -22.41
N LYS A 402 5.82 17.74 -22.49
CA LYS A 402 5.14 18.34 -21.34
C LYS A 402 4.02 17.45 -20.81
N THR A 403 3.82 17.48 -19.50
CA THR A 403 2.70 16.79 -18.80
C THR A 403 1.92 17.77 -17.95
N GLY A 404 0.74 17.35 -17.46
CA GLY A 404 0.00 18.11 -16.45
C GLY A 404 0.82 18.32 -15.18
N GLY A 405 1.55 17.27 -14.76
CA GLY A 405 2.43 17.31 -13.59
C GLY A 405 3.59 18.30 -13.74
N SER A 406 4.33 18.26 -14.86
CA SER A 406 5.43 19.21 -15.09
C SER A 406 4.96 20.65 -15.15
N SER A 407 3.77 20.89 -15.71
CA SER A 407 3.13 22.21 -15.70
C SER A 407 2.76 22.64 -14.28
N GLY A 408 2.35 21.69 -13.43
CA GLY A 408 2.12 21.90 -12.00
C GLY A 408 3.38 22.34 -11.27
N LEU A 409 4.51 21.64 -11.49
CA LEU A 409 5.83 22.02 -10.92
C LEU A 409 6.22 23.45 -11.28
N LYS A 410 6.03 23.83 -12.55
CA LYS A 410 6.35 25.21 -13.03
C LYS A 410 5.49 26.26 -12.34
N ARG A 411 4.19 26.00 -12.12
CA ARG A 411 3.31 26.91 -11.36
C ARG A 411 3.74 27.06 -9.91
N VAL A 412 4.13 25.95 -9.26
CA VAL A 412 4.68 26.02 -7.89
C VAL A 412 5.96 26.86 -7.89
N ALA A 413 6.85 26.61 -8.84
CA ALA A 413 8.11 27.37 -8.98
C ALA A 413 7.86 28.88 -9.17
N GLU A 414 6.84 29.27 -9.94
CA GLU A 414 6.44 30.68 -10.12
C GLU A 414 5.98 31.28 -8.79
N GLN A 415 5.12 30.60 -8.05
CA GLN A 415 4.67 31.08 -6.72
C GLN A 415 5.85 31.26 -5.76
N LEU A 416 6.78 30.31 -5.70
CA LEU A 416 7.98 30.43 -4.87
C LEU A 416 8.87 31.59 -5.30
N GLY A 417 8.98 31.86 -6.59
CA GLY A 417 9.67 33.01 -7.13
C GLY A 417 8.99 34.37 -6.79
N GLU A 418 7.67 34.38 -6.65
CA GLU A 418 6.94 35.56 -6.14
C GLU A 418 7.17 35.74 -4.64
N PHE A 419 7.14 34.68 -3.85
CA PHE A 419 7.45 34.71 -2.41
C PHE A 419 8.89 35.17 -2.13
N ALA A 420 9.84 34.78 -2.99
CA ALA A 420 11.21 35.25 -2.91
C ALA A 420 11.35 36.77 -3.05
N LYS A 421 10.52 37.36 -3.93
CA LYS A 421 10.52 38.82 -4.18
C LYS A 421 9.75 39.59 -3.13
N LYS A 422 8.68 38.98 -2.55
CA LYS A 422 7.76 39.64 -1.63
C LYS A 422 7.34 38.67 -0.51
N PRO A 423 8.21 38.40 0.47
CA PRO A 423 7.88 37.53 1.59
C PRO A 423 6.68 38.01 2.42
N SER A 424 6.38 39.29 2.41
CA SER A 424 5.21 39.87 3.08
C SER A 424 3.86 39.38 2.52
N GLU A 425 3.82 38.84 1.30
CA GLU A 425 2.60 38.26 0.69
C GLU A 425 2.35 36.81 1.11
N ILE A 426 3.31 36.12 1.74
CA ILE A 426 3.21 34.70 2.11
C ILE A 426 2.02 34.43 3.05
N PRO A 427 1.78 35.23 4.13
CA PRO A 427 0.65 34.99 5.04
C PRO A 427 -0.70 34.96 4.32
N ALA A 428 -0.91 35.86 3.37
CA ALA A 428 -2.16 35.91 2.59
C ALA A 428 -2.35 34.72 1.65
N ARG A 429 -1.26 34.01 1.31
CA ARG A 429 -1.25 32.88 0.38
C ARG A 429 -0.80 31.57 1.05
N LEU A 430 -0.83 31.51 2.38
CA LEU A 430 -0.33 30.37 3.16
C LEU A 430 -1.07 29.07 2.82
N SER A 431 -2.38 29.13 2.60
CA SER A 431 -3.19 27.97 2.21
C SER A 431 -2.76 27.40 0.85
N SER A 432 -2.49 28.27 -0.14
CA SER A 432 -2.01 27.82 -1.45
C SER A 432 -0.57 27.28 -1.37
N PHE A 433 0.27 27.85 -0.51
CA PHE A 433 1.61 27.32 -0.26
C PHE A 433 1.55 25.88 0.31
N ARG A 434 0.71 25.65 1.30
CA ARG A 434 0.45 24.31 1.85
C ARG A 434 -0.06 23.33 0.79
N SER A 435 -1.03 23.73 -0.03
CA SER A 435 -1.56 22.88 -1.11
C SER A 435 -0.49 22.52 -2.15
N ASN A 436 0.45 23.41 -2.40
CA ASN A 436 1.56 23.16 -3.33
C ASN A 436 2.56 22.14 -2.79
N ILE A 437 2.74 22.02 -1.47
CA ILE A 437 3.54 20.94 -0.88
C ILE A 437 2.90 19.59 -1.21
N SER A 438 1.58 19.46 -1.05
CA SER A 438 0.86 18.23 -1.43
C SER A 438 0.98 17.93 -2.92
N LEU A 439 0.87 18.94 -3.79
CA LEU A 439 1.02 18.77 -5.24
C LEU A 439 2.38 18.19 -5.63
N LEU A 440 3.48 18.59 -4.96
CA LEU A 440 4.81 18.06 -5.25
C LEU A 440 4.88 16.56 -4.94
N SER A 441 4.31 16.12 -3.83
CA SER A 441 4.33 14.71 -3.47
C SER A 441 3.39 13.88 -4.35
N ASP A 442 2.22 14.40 -4.70
CA ASP A 442 1.30 13.73 -5.63
C ASP A 442 1.98 13.55 -6.99
N PHE A 443 2.74 14.55 -7.44
CA PHE A 443 3.57 14.45 -8.63
C PHE A 443 4.62 13.34 -8.51
N ALA A 444 5.36 13.29 -7.40
CA ALA A 444 6.40 12.29 -7.19
C ALA A 444 5.82 10.85 -7.16
N VAL A 445 4.68 10.66 -6.50
CA VAL A 445 3.96 9.38 -6.47
C VAL A 445 3.48 8.97 -7.85
N SER A 446 2.85 9.88 -8.61
CA SER A 446 2.37 9.60 -9.96
C SER A 446 3.52 9.31 -10.94
N ALA A 447 4.61 10.09 -10.89
CA ALA A 447 5.76 9.89 -11.76
C ALA A 447 6.51 8.57 -11.51
N LYS A 448 6.46 8.06 -10.26
CA LYS A 448 7.02 6.76 -9.89
C LYS A 448 6.15 5.60 -10.35
N ASN A 449 4.85 5.79 -10.48
CA ASN A 449 3.91 4.78 -10.95
C ASN A 449 4.07 4.57 -12.47
N GLN A 450 4.43 3.36 -12.90
CA GLN A 450 4.87 3.06 -14.26
C GLN A 450 4.05 1.91 -14.90
N PRO A 451 2.70 1.95 -14.89
CA PRO A 451 1.86 0.86 -15.37
C PRO A 451 1.98 0.66 -16.88
N MET A 452 2.09 -0.58 -17.32
CA MET A 452 2.08 -0.95 -18.74
C MET A 452 1.51 -2.35 -18.93
N GLU A 453 0.69 -2.53 -19.93
CA GLU A 453 0.15 -3.82 -20.35
C GLU A 453 0.91 -4.30 -21.58
N LEU A 454 1.15 -5.61 -21.66
CA LEU A 454 1.76 -6.30 -22.79
C LEU A 454 0.83 -7.41 -23.31
N ASP A 455 0.77 -7.54 -24.62
CA ASP A 455 0.08 -8.59 -25.36
C ASP A 455 1.09 -9.59 -25.96
N TYR A 456 2.14 -9.09 -26.62
CA TYR A 456 3.21 -9.95 -27.15
C TYR A 456 4.54 -9.21 -27.30
N LEU A 457 5.58 -10.06 -27.42
CA LEU A 457 6.94 -9.64 -27.80
C LEU A 457 7.31 -10.36 -29.10
N ILE A 458 7.92 -9.67 -30.06
CA ILE A 458 8.46 -10.25 -31.28
C ILE A 458 9.92 -9.86 -31.43
N PHE A 459 10.80 -10.87 -31.45
CA PHE A 459 12.18 -10.70 -31.92
C PHE A 459 12.20 -11.02 -33.40
N HIS A 460 12.70 -10.10 -34.24
CA HIS A 460 12.58 -10.28 -35.67
C HIS A 460 13.77 -9.72 -36.46
N GLY A 461 13.92 -10.16 -37.71
CA GLY A 461 14.80 -9.54 -38.67
C GLY A 461 14.19 -8.30 -39.33
N GLU A 462 14.99 -7.57 -40.06
CA GLU A 462 14.59 -6.34 -40.78
C GLU A 462 13.48 -6.58 -41.80
N GLY A 463 13.52 -7.77 -42.46
CA GLY A 463 12.53 -8.15 -43.50
C GLY A 463 11.16 -8.57 -42.98
N TYR A 464 11.00 -8.79 -41.67
CA TYR A 464 9.75 -9.27 -41.10
C TYR A 464 8.65 -8.21 -41.07
N ARG A 465 7.46 -8.61 -41.53
CA ARG A 465 6.29 -7.73 -41.50
C ARG A 465 5.48 -7.92 -40.21
N LEU A 466 5.51 -6.91 -39.35
CA LEU A 466 4.81 -6.92 -38.08
C LEU A 466 3.27 -7.05 -38.24
N PRO A 467 2.61 -7.84 -37.36
CA PRO A 467 1.15 -7.89 -37.32
C PRO A 467 0.57 -6.53 -36.90
N SER A 468 -0.69 -6.28 -37.28
CA SER A 468 -1.37 -5.05 -36.88
C SER A 468 -1.69 -5.08 -35.39
N ALA A 469 -1.31 -4.04 -34.66
CA ALA A 469 -1.67 -3.88 -33.25
C ALA A 469 -3.17 -3.65 -33.02
N LYS A 470 -3.85 -3.14 -34.03
CA LYS A 470 -5.29 -2.87 -34.00
C LYS A 470 -6.01 -3.82 -34.94
N GLY A 471 -7.08 -4.47 -34.48
CA GLY A 471 -7.98 -5.20 -35.34
C GLY A 471 -8.54 -4.26 -36.44
N ASN A 472 -8.93 -4.81 -37.58
CA ASN A 472 -9.59 -3.98 -38.58
C ASN A 472 -11.00 -3.57 -38.06
N ILE A 473 -11.53 -2.47 -38.58
CA ILE A 473 -12.79 -1.88 -38.11
C ILE A 473 -13.93 -2.89 -38.18
N ILE A 474 -13.96 -3.73 -39.22
CA ILE A 474 -15.00 -4.75 -39.41
C ILE A 474 -14.86 -5.87 -38.38
N SER A 475 -13.64 -6.38 -38.15
CA SER A 475 -13.44 -7.43 -37.17
C SER A 475 -13.71 -6.96 -35.72
N ASN A 476 -13.36 -5.72 -35.41
CA ASN A 476 -13.69 -5.11 -34.11
C ASN A 476 -15.21 -4.88 -33.96
N ALA A 477 -15.92 -4.45 -35.02
CA ALA A 477 -17.36 -4.28 -34.99
C ALA A 477 -18.08 -5.63 -34.80
N VAL A 478 -17.65 -6.67 -35.53
CA VAL A 478 -18.23 -8.03 -35.42
C VAL A 478 -17.93 -8.61 -34.03
N PHE A 479 -16.71 -8.43 -33.50
CA PHE A 479 -16.35 -8.88 -32.19
C PHE A 479 -17.17 -8.16 -31.10
N SER A 480 -17.29 -6.84 -31.18
CA SER A 480 -18.09 -6.03 -30.25
C SER A 480 -19.59 -6.39 -30.32
N PHE A 481 -20.11 -6.67 -31.51
CA PHE A 481 -21.51 -7.09 -31.70
C PHE A 481 -21.75 -8.47 -31.06
N LYS A 482 -20.87 -9.44 -31.31
CA LYS A 482 -20.97 -10.77 -30.69
C LYS A 482 -20.87 -10.67 -29.16
N ARG A 483 -19.96 -9.85 -28.64
CA ARG A 483 -19.83 -9.57 -27.20
C ARG A 483 -21.10 -8.89 -26.65
N PHE A 484 -21.71 -7.96 -27.39
CA PHE A 484 -22.94 -7.31 -27.00
C PHE A 484 -24.10 -8.31 -26.88
N ILE A 485 -24.19 -9.27 -27.82
CA ILE A 485 -25.19 -10.34 -27.72
C ILE A 485 -24.95 -11.25 -26.54
N SER A 486 -23.69 -11.65 -26.26
CA SER A 486 -23.39 -12.47 -25.11
C SER A 486 -23.66 -11.73 -23.78
N ALA A 487 -23.52 -10.41 -23.77
CA ALA A 487 -23.84 -9.58 -22.61
C ALA A 487 -25.35 -9.54 -22.25
N PHE A 488 -26.24 -9.93 -23.14
CA PHE A 488 -27.66 -10.09 -22.84
C PHE A 488 -27.96 -11.45 -22.16
N SER A 489 -27.09 -12.41 -22.29
CA SER A 489 -27.19 -13.70 -21.60
C SER A 489 -26.42 -13.74 -20.29
N ASP A 490 -25.51 -12.78 -20.06
CA ASP A 490 -24.70 -12.69 -18.85
C ASP A 490 -25.32 -11.64 -17.92
N ASP A 491 -25.78 -12.04 -16.75
CA ASP A 491 -26.22 -11.12 -15.70
C ASP A 491 -24.99 -10.40 -15.13
N TYR A 492 -24.84 -9.11 -15.42
CA TYR A 492 -23.65 -8.30 -15.07
C TYR A 492 -23.44 -8.10 -13.57
N ASP A 493 -24.47 -8.34 -12.76
CA ASP A 493 -24.42 -8.23 -11.30
C ASP A 493 -24.07 -9.57 -10.63
N SER A 494 -24.25 -10.71 -11.31
CA SER A 494 -23.77 -12.01 -10.85
C SER A 494 -22.38 -12.29 -11.41
N MET A 495 -21.40 -12.36 -10.52
CA MET A 495 -20.01 -12.62 -10.90
C MET A 495 -19.71 -14.09 -11.23
N SER A 496 -20.63 -15.01 -10.95
CA SER A 496 -20.62 -16.43 -11.33
C SER A 496 -22.03 -16.99 -11.14
N GLU A 497 -22.60 -17.62 -12.15
CA GLU A 497 -23.89 -18.28 -12.04
C GLU A 497 -23.68 -19.79 -12.10
N TYR A 498 -23.73 -20.41 -10.91
CA TYR A 498 -23.97 -21.84 -10.83
C TYR A 498 -25.48 -22.03 -10.59
N ASP A 499 -26.18 -22.63 -11.55
CA ASP A 499 -27.60 -23.04 -11.39
C ASP A 499 -27.65 -24.34 -10.55
N ASP A 500 -26.99 -24.32 -9.40
CA ASP A 500 -26.89 -25.49 -8.52
C ASP A 500 -27.54 -25.16 -7.18
N ALA A 501 -28.45 -26.02 -6.75
CA ALA A 501 -29.11 -25.95 -5.44
C ALA A 501 -28.10 -26.00 -4.26
N GLU A 502 -26.89 -26.49 -4.50
CA GLU A 502 -25.80 -26.55 -3.51
C GLU A 502 -24.92 -25.31 -3.49
N ALA A 503 -25.07 -24.38 -4.44
CA ALA A 503 -24.28 -23.15 -4.50
C ALA A 503 -24.56 -22.24 -3.30
N VAL A 504 -23.48 -21.69 -2.72
CA VAL A 504 -23.55 -20.67 -1.67
C VAL A 504 -23.70 -19.30 -2.31
N ASN A 505 -24.78 -18.59 -2.05
CA ASN A 505 -25.00 -17.24 -2.53
C ASN A 505 -24.41 -16.23 -1.55
N VAL A 506 -23.40 -15.50 -2.00
CA VAL A 506 -22.63 -14.56 -1.18
C VAL A 506 -22.87 -13.13 -1.66
N TRP A 507 -23.26 -12.24 -0.74
CA TRP A 507 -23.26 -10.81 -0.99
C TRP A 507 -22.01 -10.17 -0.38
N LEU A 508 -21.29 -9.42 -1.21
CA LEU A 508 -20.14 -8.62 -0.79
C LEU A 508 -20.53 -7.15 -0.66
N ASN A 509 -20.29 -6.59 0.51
CA ASN A 509 -20.45 -5.17 0.78
C ASN A 509 -19.07 -4.50 0.79
N ASP A 510 -18.41 -4.47 -0.36
CA ASP A 510 -17.03 -3.98 -0.50
C ASP A 510 -16.85 -3.21 -1.81
N GLY A 511 -15.67 -2.63 -2.05
CA GLY A 511 -15.31 -2.03 -3.31
C GLY A 511 -15.18 -3.04 -4.46
N ARG A 512 -15.32 -2.58 -5.71
CA ARG A 512 -15.24 -3.48 -6.89
C ARG A 512 -13.89 -4.20 -6.98
N ASP A 513 -12.79 -3.51 -6.69
CA ASP A 513 -11.44 -4.09 -6.80
C ASP A 513 -11.19 -5.12 -5.70
N GLN A 514 -11.63 -4.84 -4.47
CA GLN A 514 -11.61 -5.78 -3.35
C GLN A 514 -12.48 -7.01 -3.63
N ALA A 515 -13.67 -6.81 -4.20
CA ALA A 515 -14.56 -7.90 -4.58
C ALA A 515 -13.91 -8.79 -5.66
N GLN A 516 -13.16 -8.21 -6.60
CA GLN A 516 -12.45 -8.99 -7.62
C GLN A 516 -11.34 -9.85 -7.01
N ILE A 517 -10.59 -9.33 -6.03
CA ILE A 517 -9.57 -10.09 -5.30
C ILE A 517 -10.23 -11.29 -4.58
N LEU A 518 -11.31 -11.02 -3.85
CA LEU A 518 -12.00 -12.08 -3.11
C LEU A 518 -12.62 -13.13 -4.05
N LYS A 519 -13.18 -12.71 -5.19
CA LYS A 519 -13.68 -13.63 -6.21
C LYS A 519 -12.60 -14.61 -6.70
N ASN A 520 -11.39 -14.10 -6.89
CA ASN A 520 -10.26 -14.94 -7.31
C ASN A 520 -9.95 -16.02 -6.28
N LEU A 521 -9.93 -15.65 -4.99
CA LEU A 521 -9.73 -16.61 -3.90
C LEU A 521 -10.89 -17.60 -3.75
N ILE A 522 -12.13 -17.16 -3.98
CA ILE A 522 -13.32 -18.04 -3.97
C ILE A 522 -13.24 -19.10 -5.07
N SER A 523 -12.62 -18.80 -6.21
CA SER A 523 -12.38 -19.81 -7.26
C SER A 523 -11.51 -20.97 -6.74
N ASP A 524 -10.52 -20.66 -5.92
CA ASP A 524 -9.68 -21.69 -5.25
C ASP A 524 -10.49 -22.51 -4.27
N PHE A 525 -11.31 -21.87 -3.45
CA PHE A 525 -12.24 -22.57 -2.54
C PHE A 525 -13.16 -23.54 -3.29
N THR A 526 -13.75 -23.07 -4.40
CA THR A 526 -14.63 -23.91 -5.22
C THR A 526 -13.87 -25.07 -5.84
N GLU A 527 -12.64 -24.86 -6.30
CA GLU A 527 -11.81 -25.94 -6.85
C GLU A 527 -11.45 -27.00 -5.80
N GLU A 528 -11.09 -26.60 -4.60
CA GLU A 528 -10.64 -27.49 -3.52
C GLU A 528 -11.80 -28.26 -2.89
N THR A 529 -12.91 -27.57 -2.62
CA THR A 529 -14.03 -28.14 -1.87
C THR A 529 -15.12 -28.73 -2.74
N LYS A 530 -15.16 -28.39 -4.03
CA LYS A 530 -16.25 -28.66 -4.99
C LYS A 530 -17.57 -28.00 -4.58
N ILE A 531 -17.54 -27.00 -3.70
CA ILE A 531 -18.70 -26.20 -3.30
C ILE A 531 -18.76 -24.99 -4.22
N PRO A 532 -19.77 -24.87 -5.09
CA PRO A 532 -19.92 -23.70 -5.94
C PRO A 532 -20.34 -22.47 -5.11
N VAL A 533 -19.83 -21.29 -5.48
CA VAL A 533 -20.13 -20.03 -4.79
C VAL A 533 -20.53 -18.97 -5.81
N ASN A 534 -21.73 -18.42 -5.64
CA ASN A 534 -22.22 -17.29 -6.41
C ASN A 534 -21.96 -15.98 -5.66
N VAL A 535 -21.25 -15.05 -6.27
CA VAL A 535 -20.82 -13.80 -5.65
C VAL A 535 -21.54 -12.62 -6.29
N ASN A 536 -22.24 -11.83 -5.48
CA ASN A 536 -22.92 -10.61 -5.90
C ASN A 536 -22.36 -9.40 -5.12
N LEU A 537 -22.04 -8.33 -5.83
CA LEU A 537 -21.61 -7.08 -5.22
C LEU A 537 -22.85 -6.23 -4.90
N VAL A 538 -23.20 -6.12 -3.63
CA VAL A 538 -24.40 -5.41 -3.16
C VAL A 538 -24.03 -4.42 -2.08
N GLN A 539 -24.19 -3.14 -2.35
CA GLN A 539 -23.93 -2.07 -1.39
C GLN A 539 -25.21 -1.68 -0.66
N GLY A 540 -25.31 -2.07 0.62
CA GLY A 540 -26.44 -1.74 1.49
C GLY A 540 -27.65 -2.68 1.31
N GLY A 541 -28.79 -2.32 1.93
CA GLY A 541 -30.05 -3.02 1.77
C GLY A 541 -30.18 -4.38 2.50
N LEU A 542 -29.23 -4.80 3.32
CA LEU A 542 -29.28 -6.09 4.05
C LEU A 542 -30.47 -6.21 5.00
N THR A 543 -30.86 -5.13 5.66
CA THR A 543 -32.01 -5.13 6.58
C THR A 543 -33.32 -5.26 5.81
N GLU A 544 -33.44 -4.56 4.68
CA GLU A 544 -34.59 -4.60 3.80
C GLU A 544 -34.73 -5.98 3.13
N SER A 545 -33.62 -6.56 2.68
CA SER A 545 -33.59 -7.90 2.08
C SER A 545 -33.98 -8.98 3.10
N ALA A 546 -33.52 -8.85 4.33
CA ALA A 546 -33.91 -9.76 5.42
C ALA A 546 -35.41 -9.70 5.73
N LEU A 547 -36.02 -8.51 5.64
CA LEU A 547 -37.47 -8.33 5.86
C LEU A 547 -38.34 -8.88 4.72
N THR A 548 -37.83 -8.79 3.49
CA THR A 548 -38.55 -9.31 2.29
C THR A 548 -38.28 -10.79 2.01
N GLY A 549 -37.33 -11.41 2.69
CA GLY A 549 -36.89 -12.78 2.45
C GLY A 549 -36.03 -12.98 1.21
N ASN A 550 -35.62 -11.90 0.55
CA ASN A 550 -34.72 -11.91 -0.61
C ASN A 550 -33.28 -11.59 -0.19
N ASN A 551 -32.71 -12.41 0.67
CA ASN A 551 -31.38 -12.25 1.21
C ASN A 551 -30.42 -13.35 0.70
N PRO A 552 -29.10 -13.14 0.76
CA PRO A 552 -28.10 -14.14 0.42
C PRO A 552 -28.08 -15.28 1.46
N ASP A 553 -27.31 -16.33 1.17
CA ASP A 553 -26.98 -17.35 2.18
C ASP A 553 -25.95 -16.78 3.17
N VAL A 554 -24.93 -16.06 2.67
CA VAL A 554 -23.86 -15.43 3.44
C VAL A 554 -23.69 -13.98 3.01
N ALA A 555 -23.48 -13.06 3.96
CA ALA A 555 -23.09 -11.69 3.67
C ALA A 555 -21.71 -11.38 4.29
N VAL A 556 -20.83 -10.78 3.48
CA VAL A 556 -19.45 -10.43 3.84
C VAL A 556 -19.30 -8.92 3.89
N GLY A 557 -18.52 -8.39 4.83
CA GLY A 557 -18.33 -6.95 5.00
C GLY A 557 -19.47 -6.25 5.73
N VAL A 558 -20.22 -7.01 6.54
CA VAL A 558 -21.34 -6.47 7.33
C VAL A 558 -20.81 -5.60 8.47
N SER A 559 -21.27 -4.35 8.54
CA SER A 559 -20.85 -3.42 9.59
C SER A 559 -21.18 -3.95 10.99
N ARG A 560 -20.28 -3.73 11.95
CA ARG A 560 -20.29 -4.27 13.32
C ARG A 560 -21.66 -4.21 14.03
N GLY A 561 -22.41 -3.11 13.92
CA GLY A 561 -23.70 -2.92 14.60
C GLY A 561 -24.90 -3.63 13.96
N GLN A 562 -24.75 -4.22 12.76
CA GLN A 562 -25.85 -4.84 12.04
C GLN A 562 -26.18 -6.29 12.48
N PRO A 563 -25.19 -7.17 12.77
CA PRO A 563 -25.48 -8.57 13.05
C PRO A 563 -26.48 -8.79 14.19
N ILE A 564 -26.34 -8.07 15.32
CA ILE A 564 -27.26 -8.23 16.46
C ILE A 564 -28.65 -7.65 16.17
N ASN A 565 -28.74 -6.60 15.35
CA ASN A 565 -30.04 -6.09 14.89
C ASN A 565 -30.76 -7.13 14.04
N LEU A 566 -30.06 -7.77 13.08
CA LEU A 566 -30.62 -8.85 12.26
C LEU A 566 -30.92 -10.10 13.08
N ALA A 567 -30.04 -10.51 14.00
CA ALA A 567 -30.28 -11.65 14.91
C ALA A 567 -31.48 -11.43 15.84
N SER A 568 -31.69 -10.19 16.32
CA SER A 568 -32.85 -9.83 17.13
C SER A 568 -34.18 -9.96 16.38
N ARG A 569 -34.13 -9.89 15.05
CA ARG A 569 -35.25 -10.12 14.13
C ARG A 569 -35.36 -11.58 13.67
N ASN A 570 -34.53 -12.47 14.24
CA ASN A 570 -34.46 -13.90 13.88
C ASN A 570 -34.06 -14.16 12.42
N ALA A 571 -33.29 -13.22 11.83
CA ALA A 571 -32.83 -13.30 10.44
C ALA A 571 -31.48 -14.01 10.26
N LEU A 572 -30.66 -14.14 11.31
CA LEU A 572 -29.36 -14.79 11.26
C LEU A 572 -29.35 -16.15 11.95
N GLU A 573 -28.45 -17.00 11.52
CA GLU A 573 -28.17 -18.32 12.09
C GLU A 573 -27.20 -18.18 13.27
N ASP A 574 -27.40 -18.99 14.31
CA ASP A 574 -26.46 -19.12 15.42
C ASP A 574 -25.32 -20.05 15.03
N LEU A 575 -24.12 -19.51 14.96
CA LEU A 575 -22.92 -20.21 14.50
C LEU A 575 -22.32 -21.15 15.55
N LYS A 576 -22.69 -20.99 16.84
CA LYS A 576 -22.08 -21.71 17.96
C LYS A 576 -22.30 -23.22 17.92
N GLY A 577 -23.36 -23.65 17.25
CA GLY A 577 -23.70 -25.07 17.12
C GLY A 577 -22.92 -25.83 16.04
N TYR A 578 -22.17 -25.14 15.19
CA TYR A 578 -21.46 -25.76 14.06
C TYR A 578 -20.16 -26.41 14.48
N LYS A 579 -19.85 -27.53 13.83
CA LYS A 579 -18.58 -28.24 14.06
C LYS A 579 -17.35 -27.35 13.78
N GLY A 580 -16.44 -27.31 14.75
CA GLY A 580 -15.20 -26.53 14.62
C GLY A 580 -15.38 -25.03 14.94
N PHE A 581 -16.51 -24.61 15.50
CA PHE A 581 -16.73 -23.22 15.91
C PHE A 581 -15.68 -22.75 16.92
N ASP A 582 -15.39 -23.53 17.97
CA ASP A 582 -14.43 -23.14 19.00
C ASP A 582 -13.00 -22.98 18.43
N GLU A 583 -12.61 -23.79 17.46
CA GLU A 583 -11.32 -23.66 16.78
C GLU A 583 -11.30 -22.41 15.87
N THR A 584 -12.42 -22.12 15.22
CA THR A 584 -12.55 -20.91 14.40
C THR A 584 -12.51 -19.65 15.28
N ALA A 585 -13.12 -19.67 16.43
CA ALA A 585 -13.15 -18.57 17.39
C ALA A 585 -11.75 -18.21 17.92
N LYS A 586 -10.85 -19.18 18.09
CA LYS A 586 -9.46 -18.96 18.53
C LYS A 586 -8.61 -18.14 17.55
N ARG A 587 -9.08 -17.93 16.34
CA ARG A 587 -8.39 -17.08 15.33
C ARG A 587 -8.39 -15.60 15.70
N PHE A 588 -9.29 -15.21 16.62
CA PHE A 588 -9.55 -13.84 17.02
C PHE A 588 -9.18 -13.62 18.48
N THR A 589 -9.15 -12.35 18.92
CA THR A 589 -9.05 -12.04 20.35
C THR A 589 -10.31 -12.53 21.09
N ASP A 590 -10.17 -12.86 22.37
CA ASP A 590 -11.30 -13.39 23.18
C ASP A 590 -12.53 -12.47 23.15
N ASP A 591 -12.31 -11.14 23.13
CA ASP A 591 -13.38 -10.14 23.11
C ASP A 591 -13.97 -9.89 21.72
N ALA A 592 -13.33 -10.33 20.62
CA ALA A 592 -13.75 -9.99 19.27
C ALA A 592 -15.16 -10.49 18.90
N LEU A 593 -15.66 -11.52 19.57
CA LEU A 593 -17.01 -12.04 19.38
C LEU A 593 -18.08 -11.33 20.23
N VAL A 594 -17.68 -10.49 21.20
CA VAL A 594 -18.62 -9.79 22.10
C VAL A 594 -19.68 -8.99 21.35
N PRO A 595 -19.34 -8.20 20.29
CA PRO A 595 -20.34 -7.43 19.53
C PRO A 595 -21.33 -8.29 18.75
N TYR A 596 -21.00 -9.56 18.54
CA TYR A 596 -21.79 -10.50 17.72
C TYR A 596 -22.49 -11.56 18.57
N THR A 597 -22.41 -11.45 19.91
CA THR A 597 -22.99 -12.40 20.87
C THR A 597 -24.27 -11.86 21.45
N ARG A 598 -25.33 -12.69 21.47
CA ARG A 598 -26.62 -12.41 22.12
C ARG A 598 -27.18 -13.66 22.72
N LYS A 599 -27.62 -13.62 24.00
CA LYS A 599 -28.26 -14.75 24.73
C LYS A 599 -27.46 -16.04 24.63
N ASN A 600 -26.30 -16.23 24.60
CA ASN A 600 -25.45 -17.41 24.42
C ASN A 600 -25.22 -17.85 22.95
N GLY A 601 -25.87 -17.27 21.96
CA GLY A 601 -25.61 -17.51 20.52
C GLY A 601 -24.61 -16.52 19.97
N VAL A 602 -23.89 -16.93 18.93
CA VAL A 602 -22.94 -16.09 18.14
C VAL A 602 -23.43 -16.01 16.70
N TYR A 603 -23.61 -14.80 16.17
CA TYR A 603 -24.33 -14.56 14.91
C TYR A 603 -23.44 -13.99 13.79
N ALA A 604 -22.16 -13.81 14.05
CA ALA A 604 -21.19 -13.41 13.03
C ALA A 604 -19.78 -13.83 13.45
N LEU A 605 -18.88 -13.92 12.44
CA LEU A 605 -17.44 -13.99 12.68
C LEU A 605 -16.79 -12.64 12.31
N PRO A 606 -15.86 -12.13 13.13
CA PRO A 606 -15.11 -10.91 12.81
C PRO A 606 -14.33 -11.09 11.51
N LEU A 607 -14.37 -10.11 10.62
CA LEU A 607 -13.56 -10.09 9.40
C LEU A 607 -12.44 -9.08 9.51
N THR A 608 -12.77 -7.86 9.94
CA THR A 608 -11.80 -6.81 10.21
C THR A 608 -11.90 -6.30 11.64
N GLN A 609 -10.79 -5.81 12.18
CA GLN A 609 -10.74 -5.15 13.48
C GLN A 609 -9.81 -3.95 13.43
N VAL A 610 -10.34 -2.76 13.68
CA VAL A 610 -9.66 -1.48 13.60
C VAL A 610 -9.74 -0.78 14.95
N TYR A 611 -8.62 -0.29 15.46
CA TYR A 611 -8.52 0.41 16.75
C TYR A 611 -7.61 1.63 16.65
N LEU A 612 -7.66 2.48 17.68
CA LEU A 612 -6.87 3.70 17.76
C LEU A 612 -5.42 3.41 18.20
N VAL A 613 -4.49 4.16 17.62
CA VAL A 613 -3.10 4.29 18.05
C VAL A 613 -2.71 5.77 18.03
N MET A 614 -1.56 6.12 18.54
CA MET A 614 -1.03 7.47 18.45
C MET A 614 0.04 7.55 17.37
N PHE A 615 -0.06 8.53 16.50
CA PHE A 615 0.95 8.90 15.50
C PHE A 615 1.77 10.07 16.02
N VAL A 616 3.08 10.01 15.93
CA VAL A 616 3.98 11.06 16.41
C VAL A 616 5.06 11.41 15.38
N ARG A 617 5.27 12.70 15.14
CA ARG A 617 6.38 13.24 14.35
C ARG A 617 7.60 13.37 15.23
N THR A 618 8.47 12.37 15.16
CA THR A 618 9.67 12.26 16.01
C THR A 618 10.65 13.41 15.81
N ASP A 619 10.81 13.87 14.56
CA ASP A 619 11.63 15.03 14.21
C ASP A 619 11.18 16.31 14.93
N ILE A 620 9.87 16.59 14.90
CA ILE A 620 9.29 17.81 15.49
C ILE A 620 9.29 17.73 17.03
N LEU A 621 8.94 16.57 17.59
CA LEU A 621 8.97 16.39 19.04
C LEU A 621 10.38 16.57 19.60
N ASN A 622 11.40 16.03 18.91
CA ASN A 622 12.79 16.18 19.28
C ASN A 622 13.22 17.65 19.18
N GLU A 623 12.87 18.37 18.10
CA GLU A 623 13.15 19.79 17.89
C GLU A 623 12.57 20.64 19.05
N LEU A 624 11.33 20.37 19.44
CA LEU A 624 10.63 21.08 20.50
C LEU A 624 10.91 20.53 21.91
N LYS A 625 11.74 19.48 22.03
CA LYS A 625 12.08 18.78 23.28
C LYS A 625 10.82 18.30 24.02
N ILE A 626 9.84 17.77 23.29
CA ILE A 626 8.61 17.20 23.82
C ILE A 626 8.78 15.68 23.85
N SER A 627 8.60 15.08 25.02
CA SER A 627 8.57 13.62 25.16
C SER A 627 7.26 13.06 24.60
N VAL A 628 7.30 11.84 24.09
CA VAL A 628 6.08 11.14 23.62
C VAL A 628 5.13 10.93 24.81
N PRO A 629 3.91 11.50 24.77
CA PRO A 629 2.99 11.43 25.91
C PRO A 629 2.47 10.00 26.10
N GLN A 630 2.47 9.54 27.34
CA GLN A 630 1.97 8.22 27.71
C GLN A 630 0.57 8.26 28.30
N THR A 631 0.19 9.40 28.84
CA THR A 631 -1.11 9.65 29.48
C THR A 631 -1.83 10.82 28.82
N TRP A 632 -3.17 10.92 29.03
CA TRP A 632 -3.94 12.07 28.55
C TRP A 632 -3.49 13.38 29.19
N ASN A 633 -3.03 13.35 30.44
CA ASN A 633 -2.48 14.55 31.09
C ASN A 633 -1.18 15.01 30.42
N GLU A 634 -0.28 14.10 30.13
CA GLU A 634 0.95 14.43 29.37
C GLU A 634 0.64 14.92 27.95
N LEU A 635 -0.41 14.35 27.30
CA LEU A 635 -0.88 14.85 26.00
C LEU A 635 -1.38 16.30 26.08
N LEU A 636 -2.12 16.66 27.14
CA LEU A 636 -2.58 18.02 27.35
C LEU A 636 -1.41 18.98 27.61
N ASP A 637 -0.40 18.55 28.40
CA ASP A 637 0.83 19.32 28.61
C ASP A 637 1.61 19.50 27.30
N ALA A 638 1.73 18.46 26.50
CA ALA A 638 2.33 18.54 25.16
C ALA A 638 1.53 19.49 24.25
N THR A 639 0.19 19.44 24.31
CA THR A 639 -0.70 20.33 23.55
C THR A 639 -0.43 21.80 23.87
N ALA A 640 -0.31 22.16 25.15
CA ALA A 640 -0.03 23.53 25.54
C ALA A 640 1.33 24.03 25.02
N ARG A 641 2.33 23.14 24.89
CA ARG A 641 3.63 23.47 24.29
C ARG A 641 3.56 23.59 22.77
N LEU A 642 2.79 22.73 22.12
CA LEU A 642 2.56 22.77 20.67
C LEU A 642 1.81 24.02 20.26
N GLN A 643 0.76 24.39 21.01
CA GLN A 643 -0.04 25.60 20.74
C GLN A 643 0.77 26.88 20.83
N ARG A 644 1.80 26.97 21.68
CA ARG A 644 2.75 28.08 21.70
C ARG A 644 3.53 28.24 20.40
N ASN A 645 3.63 27.18 19.63
CA ASN A 645 4.26 27.14 18.31
C ASN A 645 3.23 27.12 17.19
N ASN A 646 1.97 27.48 17.45
CA ASN A 646 0.86 27.42 16.50
C ASN A 646 0.62 26.04 15.89
N MET A 647 0.98 24.98 16.62
CA MET A 647 0.73 23.57 16.25
C MET A 647 -0.41 23.02 17.12
N THR A 648 -1.00 21.93 16.69
CA THR A 648 -2.13 21.31 17.39
C THR A 648 -1.95 19.79 17.53
N VAL A 649 -2.84 19.16 18.28
CA VAL A 649 -2.97 17.72 18.42
C VAL A 649 -4.25 17.26 17.75
N GLY A 650 -4.22 16.16 17.01
CA GLY A 650 -5.36 15.54 16.37
C GLY A 650 -6.06 14.51 17.26
N LEU A 651 -7.37 14.61 17.39
CA LEU A 651 -8.20 13.60 18.04
C LEU A 651 -9.34 13.18 17.09
N PRO A 652 -9.79 11.91 17.12
CA PRO A 652 -10.71 11.38 16.13
C PRO A 652 -12.16 11.83 16.38
N TYR A 653 -12.49 13.06 16.04
CA TYR A 653 -13.90 13.50 15.97
C TYR A 653 -14.42 13.42 14.53
N THR A 654 -13.82 14.13 13.60
CA THR A 654 -14.08 14.00 12.17
C THR A 654 -12.76 14.18 11.41
N ALA A 655 -11.96 13.11 11.34
CA ALA A 655 -10.76 13.13 10.53
C ALA A 655 -11.15 12.97 9.05
N VAL A 656 -10.71 13.92 8.22
CA VAL A 656 -10.92 13.90 6.78
C VAL A 656 -9.61 13.49 6.12
N THR A 657 -9.67 12.49 5.26
CA THR A 657 -8.52 12.06 4.46
C THR A 657 -8.18 13.08 3.37
N ALA A 658 -7.01 13.00 2.80
CA ALA A 658 -6.58 13.87 1.69
C ALA A 658 -7.51 13.85 0.47
N SER A 659 -8.30 12.78 0.29
CA SER A 659 -9.34 12.66 -0.73
C SER A 659 -10.66 13.34 -0.36
N GLY A 660 -10.75 13.95 0.82
CA GLY A 660 -11.98 14.52 1.35
C GLY A 660 -12.96 13.50 1.93
N ALA A 661 -12.64 12.21 1.89
CA ALA A 661 -13.45 11.17 2.52
C ALA A 661 -13.24 11.20 4.05
N VAL A 662 -14.34 11.01 4.79
CA VAL A 662 -14.26 10.79 6.24
C VAL A 662 -13.61 9.42 6.47
N ASP A 663 -12.70 9.32 7.44
CA ASP A 663 -12.19 8.02 7.88
C ASP A 663 -13.36 7.20 8.44
N LEU A 664 -13.84 6.25 7.64
CA LEU A 664 -15.01 5.43 7.96
C LEU A 664 -14.73 4.37 9.03
N GLY A 665 -13.46 4.16 9.39
CA GLY A 665 -13.07 3.16 10.38
C GLY A 665 -13.45 3.51 11.80
N LEU A 666 -13.36 4.80 12.16
CA LEU A 666 -13.58 5.28 13.53
C LEU A 666 -14.25 6.65 13.48
N GLY A 667 -15.50 6.73 13.91
CA GLY A 667 -16.22 8.01 14.01
C GLY A 667 -15.84 8.80 15.27
N ALA A 668 -16.30 10.03 15.34
CA ALA A 668 -16.20 10.93 16.50
C ALA A 668 -16.45 10.26 17.86
N LYS A 669 -17.15 9.19 17.82
CA LYS A 669 -17.69 8.43 18.96
C LYS A 669 -16.71 7.45 19.55
N ASP A 670 -15.58 7.18 18.89
CA ASP A 670 -14.66 6.12 19.30
C ASP A 670 -13.65 6.59 20.34
N LEU A 671 -13.47 7.89 20.49
CA LEU A 671 -12.69 8.43 21.60
C LEU A 671 -13.44 8.37 22.95
N PHE A 672 -14.74 8.70 22.96
CA PHE A 672 -15.53 8.60 24.19
C PHE A 672 -15.64 7.18 24.75
N PRO A 673 -15.93 6.14 23.95
CA PRO A 673 -15.82 4.75 24.42
C PRO A 673 -14.50 4.42 25.08
N THR A 674 -13.42 4.85 24.48
CA THR A 674 -12.05 4.68 24.99
C THR A 674 -11.88 5.32 26.37
N LEU A 675 -12.23 6.59 26.49
CA LEU A 675 -12.14 7.34 27.76
C LEU A 675 -13.06 6.71 28.84
N LEU A 676 -14.26 6.28 28.43
CA LEU A 676 -15.21 5.63 29.31
C LEU A 676 -14.61 4.34 29.93
N MET A 677 -14.03 3.48 29.11
CA MET A 677 -13.38 2.24 29.57
C MET A 677 -12.18 2.53 30.47
N GLN A 678 -11.34 3.46 30.09
CA GLN A 678 -10.18 3.86 30.87
C GLN A 678 -10.58 4.51 32.20
N CYS A 679 -11.71 5.19 32.30
CA CYS A 679 -12.28 5.67 33.56
C CYS A 679 -12.94 4.54 34.37
N GLY A 680 -13.12 3.34 33.79
CA GLY A 680 -13.75 2.19 34.43
C GLY A 680 -15.27 2.15 34.30
N GLY A 681 -15.84 2.94 33.40
CA GLY A 681 -17.26 2.95 33.07
C GLY A 681 -17.64 1.97 31.95
N SER A 682 -18.92 1.87 31.69
CA SER A 682 -19.49 1.09 30.59
C SER A 682 -20.75 1.76 30.03
N PHE A 683 -21.10 1.48 28.77
CA PHE A 683 -22.31 2.01 28.15
C PHE A 683 -23.59 1.43 28.72
N TYR A 684 -23.55 0.15 29.04
CA TYR A 684 -24.72 -0.64 29.45
C TYR A 684 -24.49 -1.28 30.80
N ASN A 685 -25.59 -1.55 31.49
CA ASN A 685 -25.54 -2.28 32.73
C ASN A 685 -25.16 -3.77 32.51
N LYS A 686 -24.79 -4.46 33.58
CA LYS A 686 -24.32 -5.85 33.52
C LYS A 686 -25.31 -6.83 32.89
N THR A 687 -26.61 -6.53 32.95
CA THR A 687 -27.67 -7.35 32.37
C THR A 687 -27.96 -6.99 30.90
N LEU A 688 -27.31 -5.98 30.34
CA LEU A 688 -27.51 -5.48 28.97
C LEU A 688 -28.96 -5.04 28.70
N THR A 689 -29.68 -4.59 29.71
CA THR A 689 -31.10 -4.20 29.67
C THR A 689 -31.33 -2.71 29.80
N GLY A 690 -30.27 -1.94 29.95
CA GLY A 690 -30.34 -0.49 30.11
C GLY A 690 -29.01 0.20 30.05
N ALA A 691 -29.04 1.51 29.96
CA ALA A 691 -27.83 2.35 29.93
C ALA A 691 -27.15 2.44 31.31
N ALA A 692 -25.85 2.70 31.35
CA ALA A 692 -25.04 2.82 32.56
C ALA A 692 -24.18 4.10 32.59
N LEU A 693 -24.62 5.16 31.93
CA LEU A 693 -23.84 6.41 31.79
C LEU A 693 -24.12 7.45 32.89
N SER A 694 -24.76 7.05 33.99
CA SER A 694 -25.09 7.93 35.13
C SER A 694 -24.07 7.87 36.26
N ASP A 695 -23.03 7.05 36.18
CA ASP A 695 -22.02 6.90 37.22
C ASP A 695 -20.88 7.94 37.11
N SER A 696 -20.05 7.99 38.14
CA SER A 696 -18.95 8.94 38.23
C SER A 696 -17.85 8.68 37.16
N ALA A 697 -17.69 7.43 36.74
CA ALA A 697 -16.73 7.06 35.71
C ALA A 697 -17.15 7.58 34.33
N ALA A 698 -18.43 7.44 33.99
CA ALA A 698 -18.98 7.98 32.74
C ALA A 698 -18.93 9.53 32.72
N LEU A 699 -19.23 10.18 33.86
CA LEU A 699 -19.10 11.63 33.95
C LEU A 699 -17.65 12.08 33.77
N ALA A 700 -16.71 11.44 34.45
CA ALA A 700 -15.28 11.79 34.34
C ALA A 700 -14.77 11.62 32.89
N ALA A 701 -15.19 10.55 32.22
CA ALA A 701 -14.84 10.34 30.81
C ALA A 701 -15.45 11.41 29.90
N PHE A 702 -16.69 11.77 30.13
CA PHE A 702 -17.39 12.77 29.34
C PHE A 702 -16.87 14.18 29.58
N GLU A 703 -16.51 14.52 30.81
CA GLU A 703 -15.82 15.76 31.17
C GLU A 703 -14.44 15.85 30.52
N LEU A 704 -13.65 14.78 30.52
CA LEU A 704 -12.37 14.74 29.88
C LEU A 704 -12.51 14.91 28.34
N TRP A 705 -13.48 14.24 27.72
CA TRP A 705 -13.74 14.37 26.29
C TRP A 705 -14.14 15.78 25.88
N THR A 706 -15.10 16.38 26.59
CA THR A 706 -15.56 17.74 26.31
C THR A 706 -14.47 18.78 26.58
N LYS A 707 -13.61 18.54 27.57
CA LYS A 707 -12.49 19.41 27.96
C LYS A 707 -11.49 19.63 26.81
N PHE A 708 -11.21 18.61 26.00
CA PHE A 708 -10.32 18.75 24.85
C PHE A 708 -10.77 19.89 23.92
N TYR A 709 -12.08 20.02 23.71
CA TYR A 709 -12.65 20.97 22.77
C TYR A 709 -13.01 22.31 23.43
N THR A 710 -13.50 22.30 24.66
CA THR A 710 -13.94 23.51 25.34
C THR A 710 -12.83 24.31 26.02
N GLN A 711 -11.76 23.64 26.45
CA GLN A 711 -10.64 24.27 27.17
C GLN A 711 -9.33 24.30 26.36
N TYR A 712 -9.07 23.26 25.56
CA TYR A 712 -7.82 23.14 24.79
C TYR A 712 -8.02 23.42 23.30
N SER A 713 -9.23 23.77 22.89
CA SER A 713 -9.57 24.21 21.53
C SER A 713 -9.14 23.22 20.43
N PHE A 714 -9.29 21.91 20.70
CA PHE A 714 -9.07 20.91 19.65
C PHE A 714 -10.09 21.09 18.52
N GLU A 715 -9.65 20.82 17.31
CA GLU A 715 -10.49 20.95 16.14
C GLU A 715 -11.41 19.73 15.97
N LEU A 716 -12.66 19.98 15.61
CA LEU A 716 -13.64 18.92 15.35
C LEU A 716 -13.48 18.29 13.98
N SER A 717 -12.92 19.01 13.03
CA SER A 717 -12.71 18.54 11.66
C SER A 717 -11.38 19.03 11.14
N TYR A 718 -10.59 18.14 10.61
CA TYR A 718 -9.27 18.45 10.06
C TYR A 718 -8.88 17.40 9.02
N ASP A 719 -8.01 17.79 8.09
CA ASP A 719 -7.33 16.86 7.19
C ASP A 719 -6.09 16.33 7.90
N PHE A 720 -6.18 15.07 8.37
CA PHE A 720 -5.09 14.41 9.09
C PHE A 720 -3.84 14.33 8.24
N ASN A 721 -3.95 13.83 7.00
CA ASN A 721 -2.80 13.57 6.15
C ASN A 721 -2.02 14.86 5.87
N THR A 722 -2.70 15.90 5.42
CA THR A 722 -2.07 17.18 5.14
C THR A 722 -1.43 17.80 6.38
N ARG A 723 -2.13 17.83 7.52
CA ARG A 723 -1.64 18.50 8.72
C ARG A 723 -0.55 17.73 9.45
N PHE A 724 -0.62 16.42 9.47
CA PHE A 724 0.46 15.58 10.01
C PHE A 724 1.72 15.66 9.13
N ARG A 725 1.54 15.59 7.82
CA ARG A 725 2.59 15.73 6.81
C ARG A 725 3.33 17.07 6.93
N THR A 726 2.61 18.19 6.99
CA THR A 726 3.20 19.52 7.11
C THR A 726 3.76 19.82 8.49
N GLY A 727 3.43 19.00 9.49
CA GLY A 727 3.85 19.18 10.88
C GLY A 727 3.01 20.17 11.68
N GLU A 728 1.86 20.62 11.15
CA GLU A 728 0.89 21.40 11.91
C GLU A 728 0.31 20.61 13.09
N MET A 729 0.22 19.29 12.90
CA MET A 729 -0.36 18.34 13.85
C MET A 729 0.65 17.21 14.14
N PRO A 730 1.71 17.47 14.91
CA PRO A 730 2.79 16.50 15.10
C PRO A 730 2.45 15.33 16.02
N ILE A 731 1.31 15.38 16.71
CA ILE A 731 0.74 14.29 17.49
C ILE A 731 -0.72 14.13 17.07
N ALA A 732 -1.14 12.89 16.78
CA ALA A 732 -2.54 12.59 16.54
C ALA A 732 -2.89 11.18 17.04
N VAL A 733 -4.09 11.03 17.62
CA VAL A 733 -4.72 9.74 17.88
C VAL A 733 -5.65 9.45 16.71
N ALA A 734 -5.41 8.34 16.03
CA ALA A 734 -6.17 7.96 14.83
C ALA A 734 -6.19 6.44 14.67
N SER A 735 -7.02 5.95 13.74
CA SER A 735 -7.00 4.55 13.32
C SER A 735 -5.62 4.14 12.83
N TYR A 736 -5.15 2.95 13.21
CA TYR A 736 -3.88 2.44 12.68
C TYR A 736 -3.91 2.27 11.15
N GLY A 737 -5.07 2.17 10.51
CA GLY A 737 -5.21 2.15 9.05
C GLY A 737 -4.66 3.42 8.37
N MET A 738 -4.56 4.54 9.09
CA MET A 738 -3.92 5.76 8.57
C MET A 738 -2.43 5.58 8.26
N TYR A 739 -1.78 4.56 8.82
CA TYR A 739 -0.41 4.18 8.49
C TYR A 739 -0.22 3.98 6.98
N GLY A 740 -1.05 3.13 6.37
CA GLY A 740 -0.97 2.87 4.93
C GLY A 740 -1.21 4.12 4.07
N THR A 741 -2.12 4.99 4.51
CA THR A 741 -2.39 6.27 3.85
C THR A 741 -1.16 7.19 3.91
N LEU A 742 -0.52 7.33 5.07
CA LEU A 742 0.70 8.14 5.22
C LEU A 742 1.87 7.57 4.41
N MET A 743 2.05 6.25 4.41
CA MET A 743 3.09 5.59 3.62
C MET A 743 2.94 5.83 2.12
N SER A 744 1.71 5.92 1.63
CA SER A 744 1.39 6.15 0.21
C SER A 744 1.42 7.64 -0.16
N ALA A 745 0.78 8.49 0.67
CA ALA A 745 0.52 9.89 0.32
C ALA A 745 1.60 10.87 0.80
N ALA A 746 2.47 10.48 1.73
CA ALA A 746 3.47 11.38 2.34
C ALA A 746 4.89 10.74 2.38
N PRO A 747 5.44 10.33 1.22
CA PRO A 747 6.74 9.66 1.16
C PRO A 747 7.90 10.52 1.69
N GLU A 748 7.80 11.85 1.59
CA GLU A 748 8.83 12.80 2.01
C GLU A 748 9.03 12.90 3.53
N ILE A 749 8.06 12.41 4.32
CA ILE A 749 8.18 12.34 5.79
C ILE A 749 8.46 10.92 6.30
N ARG A 750 8.75 9.97 5.42
CA ARG A 750 9.10 8.61 5.82
C ARG A 750 10.33 8.64 6.75
N GLY A 751 10.29 7.86 7.83
CA GLY A 751 11.34 7.83 8.86
C GLY A 751 11.29 8.99 9.87
N LEU A 752 10.48 10.02 9.63
CA LEU A 752 10.33 11.17 10.53
C LEU A 752 9.16 11.02 11.51
N TRP A 753 8.46 9.90 11.50
CA TRP A 753 7.31 9.62 12.35
C TRP A 753 7.23 8.13 12.71
N LYS A 754 6.46 7.82 13.73
CA LYS A 754 6.17 6.45 14.14
C LYS A 754 4.78 6.34 14.76
N MET A 755 4.29 5.10 14.87
CA MET A 755 3.16 4.75 15.73
C MET A 755 3.63 4.52 17.16
N GLU A 756 2.75 4.82 18.11
CA GLU A 756 2.92 4.60 19.55
C GLU A 756 1.62 4.10 20.15
N LEU A 757 1.70 3.51 21.32
CA LEU A 757 0.52 3.15 22.09
C LEU A 757 -0.31 4.39 22.40
N MET A 758 -1.64 4.24 22.35
CA MET A 758 -2.57 5.31 22.67
C MET A 758 -2.34 5.82 24.11
N PRO A 759 -2.52 7.12 24.38
CA PRO A 759 -2.49 7.64 25.75
C PRO A 759 -3.50 6.94 26.64
N GLY A 760 -3.15 6.74 27.89
CA GLY A 760 -4.00 6.07 28.87
C GLY A 760 -4.22 6.88 30.14
N ILE A 761 -4.90 6.27 31.08
CA ILE A 761 -5.12 6.80 32.44
C ILE A 761 -4.30 5.97 33.43
N GLU A 762 -3.54 6.63 34.30
CA GLU A 762 -2.81 5.96 35.38
C GLU A 762 -3.78 5.25 36.32
N LYS A 763 -3.52 3.97 36.56
CA LYS A 763 -4.39 3.11 37.38
C LYS A 763 -3.58 1.97 38.00
N ASN A 764 -3.66 1.83 39.30
CA ASN A 764 -3.05 0.70 40.04
C ASN A 764 -1.54 0.49 39.75
N GLY A 765 -0.78 1.58 39.52
CA GLY A 765 0.64 1.51 39.24
C GLY A 765 1.02 1.19 37.78
N GLY A 766 0.05 1.16 36.88
CA GLY A 766 0.23 1.03 35.44
C GLY A 766 -0.59 2.06 34.68
N ILE A 767 -0.56 2.00 33.35
CA ILE A 767 -1.35 2.87 32.48
C ILE A 767 -2.41 2.02 31.81
N ASP A 768 -3.70 2.30 32.08
CA ASP A 768 -4.83 1.67 31.42
C ASP A 768 -5.02 2.31 30.04
N ARG A 769 -4.76 1.54 28.97
CA ARG A 769 -4.89 1.95 27.56
C ARG A 769 -6.07 1.29 26.87
N SER A 770 -7.05 0.82 27.64
CA SER A 770 -8.25 0.19 27.11
C SER A 770 -8.93 1.09 26.05
N GLY A 771 -9.38 0.50 24.98
CA GLY A 771 -10.08 1.20 23.91
C GLY A 771 -10.99 0.27 23.12
N GLY A 772 -12.03 0.82 22.50
CA GLY A 772 -12.91 0.07 21.61
C GLY A 772 -12.26 -0.23 20.26
N ALA A 773 -12.86 -1.16 19.53
CA ALA A 773 -12.53 -1.41 18.14
C ALA A 773 -13.77 -1.25 17.25
N SER A 774 -13.55 -1.00 15.97
CA SER A 774 -14.53 -1.01 14.90
C SER A 774 -14.18 -2.13 13.92
N GLY A 775 -15.08 -2.45 13.00
CA GLY A 775 -14.79 -3.45 11.98
C GLY A 775 -16.01 -3.97 11.26
N THR A 776 -15.79 -4.99 10.46
CA THR A 776 -16.82 -5.70 9.70
C THR A 776 -16.83 -7.18 10.06
N ALA A 777 -17.91 -7.84 9.69
CA ALA A 777 -18.12 -9.24 9.99
C ALA A 777 -18.68 -9.99 8.79
N VAL A 778 -18.63 -11.32 8.87
CA VAL A 778 -19.35 -12.22 7.98
C VAL A 778 -20.49 -12.88 8.74
N VAL A 779 -21.68 -12.94 8.12
CA VAL A 779 -22.90 -13.49 8.70
C VAL A 779 -23.53 -14.57 7.80
N MET A 780 -24.22 -15.53 8.42
CA MET A 780 -25.06 -16.50 7.72
C MET A 780 -26.52 -16.20 8.01
N PHE A 781 -27.33 -16.13 6.96
CA PHE A 781 -28.76 -15.94 7.10
C PHE A 781 -29.48 -17.26 7.54
N LYS A 782 -30.52 -17.11 8.32
CA LYS A 782 -31.22 -18.24 8.89
C LYS A 782 -31.94 -19.14 7.86
N ASN A 783 -32.32 -18.56 6.73
CA ASN A 783 -32.93 -19.24 5.60
C ASN A 783 -31.93 -19.69 4.52
N ALA A 784 -30.61 -19.66 4.81
CA ALA A 784 -29.59 -20.19 3.94
C ALA A 784 -29.91 -21.64 3.55
N ARG A 785 -29.71 -21.94 2.25
CA ARG A 785 -30.15 -23.25 1.68
C ARG A 785 -29.29 -24.39 2.15
N ASN A 786 -27.97 -24.28 2.07
CA ASN A 786 -27.02 -25.30 2.54
C ASN A 786 -26.10 -24.72 3.61
N LYS A 787 -26.53 -24.76 4.85
CA LYS A 787 -25.86 -24.15 6.01
C LYS A 787 -24.48 -24.75 6.28
N GLU A 788 -24.28 -26.03 6.02
CA GLU A 788 -22.96 -26.66 6.19
C GLU A 788 -21.95 -26.14 5.17
N ASN A 789 -22.34 -25.94 3.91
CA ASN A 789 -21.50 -25.33 2.90
C ASN A 789 -21.23 -23.86 3.20
N CYS A 790 -22.25 -23.13 3.68
CA CYS A 790 -22.08 -21.75 4.14
C CYS A 790 -21.08 -21.66 5.31
N TRP A 791 -21.18 -22.57 6.29
CA TRP A 791 -20.26 -22.62 7.41
C TRP A 791 -18.82 -22.93 6.96
N ARG A 792 -18.64 -23.90 6.06
CA ARG A 792 -17.33 -24.21 5.45
C ARG A 792 -16.74 -23.00 4.74
N PHE A 793 -17.58 -22.27 3.99
CA PHE A 793 -17.16 -21.04 3.33
C PHE A 793 -16.72 -19.97 4.34
N MET A 794 -17.48 -19.76 5.43
CA MET A 794 -17.12 -18.80 6.48
C MET A 794 -15.82 -19.19 7.21
N GLN A 795 -15.63 -20.49 7.49
CA GLN A 795 -14.39 -20.99 8.08
C GLN A 795 -13.18 -20.76 7.15
N TRP A 796 -13.34 -21.05 5.87
CA TRP A 796 -12.32 -20.80 4.85
C TRP A 796 -12.02 -19.30 4.74
N LEU A 797 -13.03 -18.46 4.59
CA LEU A 797 -12.87 -17.01 4.44
C LEU A 797 -12.10 -16.40 5.61
N THR A 798 -12.31 -16.87 6.83
CA THR A 798 -11.67 -16.33 8.04
C THR A 798 -10.36 -17.05 8.41
N SER A 799 -9.86 -17.99 7.59
CA SER A 799 -8.58 -18.66 7.83
C SER A 799 -7.39 -17.73 7.69
N ALA A 800 -6.29 -18.10 8.32
CA ALA A 800 -5.07 -17.30 8.26
C ALA A 800 -4.54 -17.15 6.83
N ASP A 801 -4.53 -18.24 6.06
CA ASP A 801 -4.03 -18.26 4.69
C ASP A 801 -4.84 -17.31 3.79
N VAL A 802 -6.17 -17.45 3.81
CA VAL A 802 -7.07 -16.64 2.97
C VAL A 802 -7.01 -15.16 3.33
N GLN A 803 -6.97 -14.85 4.62
CA GLN A 803 -6.88 -13.46 5.10
C GLN A 803 -5.50 -12.85 4.79
N THR A 804 -4.44 -13.62 4.84
CA THR A 804 -3.08 -13.21 4.41
C THR A 804 -3.04 -12.97 2.91
N ASP A 805 -3.58 -13.89 2.13
CA ASP A 805 -3.61 -13.81 0.66
C ASP A 805 -4.43 -12.63 0.18
N TYR A 806 -5.61 -12.44 0.77
CA TYR A 806 -6.46 -11.28 0.48
C TYR A 806 -5.74 -9.96 0.82
N GLY A 807 -5.17 -9.87 2.02
CA GLY A 807 -4.49 -8.65 2.47
C GLY A 807 -3.26 -8.31 1.62
N THR A 808 -2.47 -9.31 1.27
CA THR A 808 -1.28 -9.13 0.42
C THR A 808 -1.69 -8.74 -1.01
N ALA A 809 -2.71 -9.37 -1.58
CA ALA A 809 -3.21 -9.03 -2.91
C ALA A 809 -3.78 -7.61 -2.95
N ALA A 810 -4.54 -7.21 -1.92
CA ALA A 810 -5.09 -5.86 -1.81
C ALA A 810 -3.99 -4.80 -1.73
N GLU A 811 -2.98 -5.01 -0.87
CA GLU A 811 -1.87 -4.07 -0.74
C GLU A 811 -1.01 -3.98 -2.01
N ASN A 812 -0.75 -5.11 -2.67
CA ASN A 812 0.04 -5.11 -3.90
C ASN A 812 -0.68 -4.43 -5.07
N LEU A 813 -1.99 -4.67 -5.20
CA LEU A 813 -2.78 -4.13 -6.30
C LEU A 813 -3.17 -2.67 -6.09
N LEU A 814 -3.56 -2.30 -4.85
CA LEU A 814 -4.15 -1.01 -4.52
C LEU A 814 -3.21 -0.11 -3.71
N GLY A 815 -2.03 -0.60 -3.36
CA GLY A 815 -1.03 0.13 -2.57
C GLY A 815 -1.21 -0.03 -1.06
N ALA A 816 -0.24 0.54 -0.29
CA ALA A 816 -0.19 0.41 1.17
C ALA A 816 -1.45 0.96 1.89
N ALA A 817 -2.17 1.89 1.26
CA ALA A 817 -3.45 2.40 1.79
C ALA A 817 -4.56 1.34 1.86
N ALA A 818 -4.44 0.27 1.08
CA ALA A 818 -5.37 -0.87 1.08
C ALA A 818 -4.92 -2.02 2.00
N ARG A 819 -3.93 -1.80 2.87
CA ARG A 819 -3.48 -2.82 3.83
C ARG A 819 -4.65 -3.32 4.67
N HIS A 820 -4.88 -4.63 4.62
CA HIS A 820 -6.06 -5.25 5.20
C HIS A 820 -6.04 -5.25 6.73
N ALA A 821 -7.10 -4.75 7.34
CA ALA A 821 -7.25 -4.69 8.79
C ALA A 821 -7.86 -5.99 9.35
N THR A 822 -7.32 -7.16 8.99
CA THR A 822 -7.89 -8.45 9.37
C THR A 822 -8.02 -8.62 10.88
N ALA A 823 -9.13 -9.21 11.32
CA ALA A 823 -9.35 -9.63 12.70
C ALA A 823 -8.59 -10.91 13.05
N ASN A 824 -8.17 -11.71 12.07
CA ASN A 824 -7.40 -12.93 12.29
C ASN A 824 -5.99 -12.59 12.78
N LEU A 825 -5.63 -13.11 13.96
CA LEU A 825 -4.36 -12.76 14.66
C LEU A 825 -3.13 -13.22 13.90
N GLU A 826 -3.17 -14.44 13.36
CA GLU A 826 -2.06 -15.01 12.59
C GLU A 826 -1.88 -14.28 11.26
N ALA A 827 -2.97 -14.10 10.50
CA ALA A 827 -2.95 -13.37 9.26
C ALA A 827 -2.44 -11.92 9.44
N PHE A 828 -2.84 -11.26 10.52
CA PHE A 828 -2.37 -9.91 10.81
C PHE A 828 -0.84 -9.85 10.99
N GLY A 829 -0.26 -10.85 11.66
CA GLY A 829 1.18 -11.00 11.80
C GLY A 829 1.90 -11.32 10.50
N ASN A 830 1.20 -11.89 9.52
CA ASN A 830 1.75 -12.24 8.21
C ASN A 830 1.71 -11.09 7.20
N LEU A 831 1.01 -9.98 7.50
CA LEU A 831 0.99 -8.79 6.63
C LEU A 831 2.32 -8.00 6.72
N ASN A 832 2.49 -7.04 5.81
CA ASN A 832 3.72 -6.24 5.65
C ASN A 832 3.95 -5.21 6.78
N TRP A 833 3.93 -5.67 8.03
CA TRP A 833 4.33 -4.86 9.17
C TRP A 833 5.79 -5.12 9.52
N THR A 834 6.53 -4.08 9.86
CA THR A 834 7.82 -4.26 10.52
C THR A 834 7.61 -4.78 11.95
N ARG A 835 8.62 -5.41 12.53
CA ARG A 835 8.57 -5.90 13.91
C ARG A 835 8.21 -4.80 14.91
N ALA A 836 8.81 -3.62 14.77
CA ALA A 836 8.53 -2.49 15.65
C ALA A 836 7.06 -2.02 15.57
N GLU A 837 6.49 -2.00 14.36
CA GLU A 837 5.08 -1.68 14.14
C GLU A 837 4.17 -2.76 14.74
N LEU A 838 4.49 -4.04 14.52
CA LEU A 838 3.73 -5.15 15.11
C LEU A 838 3.77 -5.14 16.65
N GLU A 839 4.89 -4.81 17.27
CA GLU A 839 4.99 -4.68 18.71
C GLU A 839 4.02 -3.62 19.26
N ILE A 840 3.95 -2.44 18.61
CA ILE A 840 3.00 -1.39 18.99
C ILE A 840 1.56 -1.83 18.72
N LEU A 841 1.29 -2.37 17.53
CA LEU A 841 -0.06 -2.76 17.14
C LEU A 841 -0.58 -3.91 18.02
N ASN A 842 0.23 -4.93 18.29
CA ASN A 842 -0.16 -6.04 19.17
C ASN A 842 -0.29 -5.57 20.62
N GLY A 843 0.61 -4.67 21.09
CA GLY A 843 0.51 -4.06 22.41
C GLY A 843 -0.80 -3.28 22.59
N GLN A 844 -1.22 -2.52 21.58
CA GLN A 844 -2.50 -1.81 21.63
C GLN A 844 -3.70 -2.76 21.45
N ARG A 845 -3.59 -3.77 20.57
CA ARG A 845 -4.65 -4.79 20.39
C ARG A 845 -4.94 -5.55 21.69
N ALA A 846 -3.92 -5.85 22.47
CA ALA A 846 -4.08 -6.48 23.79
C ALA A 846 -4.89 -5.62 24.80
N CYS A 847 -4.98 -4.32 24.55
CA CYS A 847 -5.77 -3.38 25.36
C CYS A 847 -7.19 -3.16 24.79
N VAL A 848 -7.52 -3.73 23.61
CA VAL A 848 -8.85 -3.59 23.02
C VAL A 848 -9.89 -4.33 23.87
N LYS A 849 -10.98 -3.64 24.15
CA LYS A 849 -12.19 -4.18 24.80
C LYS A 849 -13.39 -3.89 23.93
N GLU A 850 -14.11 -4.91 23.62
CA GLU A 850 -15.28 -4.79 22.78
C GLU A 850 -16.53 -4.41 23.56
N ILE A 851 -17.37 -3.59 22.94
CA ILE A 851 -18.64 -3.16 23.50
C ILE A 851 -19.73 -4.08 22.97
N PRO A 852 -20.57 -4.67 23.83
CA PRO A 852 -21.71 -5.47 23.37
C PRO A 852 -22.67 -4.65 22.51
N GLU A 853 -23.13 -5.25 21.42
CA GLU A 853 -24.23 -4.69 20.65
C GLU A 853 -25.55 -5.23 21.20
N ILE A 854 -26.49 -4.33 21.44
CA ILE A 854 -27.79 -4.69 22.06
C ILE A 854 -28.95 -4.06 21.27
N PRO A 855 -30.17 -4.61 21.39
CA PRO A 855 -31.35 -4.01 20.82
C PRO A 855 -31.55 -2.57 21.30
N GLY A 856 -31.65 -1.62 20.40
CA GLY A 856 -31.72 -0.19 20.73
C GLY A 856 -30.38 0.50 20.91
N GLY A 857 -29.25 -0.25 20.94
CA GLY A 857 -27.90 0.26 21.08
C GLY A 857 -27.48 1.22 19.96
N TYR A 858 -28.02 1.06 18.75
CA TYR A 858 -27.79 1.98 17.61
C TYR A 858 -28.10 3.45 17.95
N TYR A 859 -28.95 3.70 18.96
CA TYR A 859 -29.32 5.05 19.38
C TYR A 859 -28.31 5.70 20.33
N THR A 860 -27.48 4.88 21.01
CA THR A 860 -26.49 5.33 22.00
C THR A 860 -25.57 6.37 21.46
N SER A 861 -24.94 6.07 20.36
CA SER A 861 -23.97 6.92 19.70
C SER A 861 -24.55 8.29 19.34
N ARG A 862 -25.79 8.35 18.83
CA ARG A 862 -26.48 9.59 18.50
C ARG A 862 -26.79 10.44 19.76
N CYS A 863 -27.21 9.81 20.85
CA CYS A 863 -27.50 10.49 22.10
C CYS A 863 -26.23 11.12 22.71
N ILE A 864 -25.12 10.39 22.68
CA ILE A 864 -23.82 10.88 23.16
C ILE A 864 -23.33 12.03 22.31
N ASP A 865 -23.44 11.96 20.97
CA ASP A 865 -23.07 13.07 20.09
C ASP A 865 -23.93 14.32 20.34
N ASN A 866 -25.23 14.14 20.57
CA ASN A 866 -26.12 15.26 20.89
C ASN A 866 -25.75 15.89 22.25
N ALA A 867 -25.46 15.10 23.27
CA ALA A 867 -25.02 15.60 24.57
C ALA A 867 -23.67 16.36 24.46
N PHE A 868 -22.75 15.84 23.68
CA PHE A 868 -21.48 16.50 23.40
C PHE A 868 -21.69 17.85 22.72
N ARG A 869 -22.54 17.91 21.69
CA ARG A 869 -22.86 19.17 20.98
C ARG A 869 -23.58 20.17 21.86
N GLU A 870 -24.46 19.71 22.78
CA GLU A 870 -25.13 20.58 23.77
C GLU A 870 -24.10 21.29 24.66
N VAL A 871 -23.09 20.51 25.17
CA VAL A 871 -21.99 21.09 25.97
C VAL A 871 -21.16 22.05 25.17
N LEU A 872 -20.77 21.66 23.94
CA LEU A 872 -19.83 22.41 23.11
C LEU A 872 -20.42 23.73 22.56
N TYR A 873 -21.63 23.66 22.01
CA TYR A 873 -22.23 24.80 21.28
C TYR A 873 -23.24 25.58 22.09
N GLN A 874 -23.89 24.95 23.09
CA GLN A 874 -24.90 25.58 23.90
C GLN A 874 -24.43 25.89 25.34
N HIS A 875 -23.15 25.54 25.63
CA HIS A 875 -22.56 25.65 26.95
C HIS A 875 -23.41 24.97 28.06
N GLY A 876 -24.04 23.84 27.68
CA GLY A 876 -24.86 23.05 28.59
C GLY A 876 -24.04 22.44 29.74
N ASN A 877 -24.70 22.16 30.83
CA ASN A 877 -24.04 21.48 31.96
C ASN A 877 -23.70 20.04 31.59
N THR A 878 -22.42 19.63 31.69
CA THR A 878 -21.88 18.36 31.26
C THR A 878 -22.61 17.17 31.92
N ARG A 879 -22.89 17.26 33.22
CA ARG A 879 -23.61 16.20 33.93
C ARG A 879 -25.06 16.07 33.44
N VAL A 880 -25.77 17.19 33.30
CA VAL A 880 -27.18 17.19 32.86
C VAL A 880 -27.30 16.67 31.45
N ALA A 881 -26.44 17.08 30.54
CA ALA A 881 -26.40 16.59 29.15
C ALA A 881 -26.19 15.06 29.10
N LEU A 882 -25.25 14.52 29.89
CA LEU A 882 -24.98 13.09 29.96
C LEU A 882 -26.15 12.31 30.59
N GLU A 883 -26.75 12.81 31.66
CA GLU A 883 -27.92 12.19 32.30
C GLU A 883 -29.14 12.14 31.36
N ASN A 884 -29.38 13.22 30.60
CA ASN A 884 -30.41 13.27 29.57
C ASN A 884 -30.15 12.25 28.46
N ALA A 885 -28.90 12.13 28.00
CA ALA A 885 -28.51 11.11 27.02
C ALA A 885 -28.72 9.70 27.58
N ASN A 886 -28.27 9.44 28.81
CA ASN A 886 -28.48 8.13 29.48
C ASN A 886 -29.95 7.77 29.55
N ALA A 887 -30.82 8.71 29.98
CA ALA A 887 -32.29 8.47 30.05
C ALA A 887 -32.92 8.24 28.67
N ALA A 888 -32.43 8.89 27.61
CA ALA A 888 -32.91 8.68 26.24
C ALA A 888 -32.49 7.31 25.71
N ILE A 889 -31.24 6.90 25.93
CA ILE A 889 -30.70 5.61 25.56
C ILE A 889 -31.46 4.48 26.31
N ASP A 890 -31.64 4.62 27.62
CA ASP A 890 -32.32 3.65 28.45
C ASP A 890 -33.77 3.42 28.00
N ARG A 891 -34.50 4.49 27.67
CA ARG A 891 -35.85 4.38 27.11
C ARG A 891 -35.88 3.61 25.77
N GLU A 892 -34.94 3.88 24.88
CA GLU A 892 -34.93 3.21 23.59
C GLU A 892 -34.54 1.74 23.71
N ILE A 893 -33.58 1.41 24.55
CA ILE A 893 -33.19 0.02 24.84
C ILE A 893 -34.41 -0.76 25.37
N LYS A 894 -35.09 -0.23 26.39
CA LYS A 894 -36.28 -0.87 26.98
C LYS A 894 -37.42 -1.03 25.97
N ARG A 895 -37.64 -0.01 25.14
CA ARG A 895 -38.62 -0.05 24.06
C ARG A 895 -38.30 -1.18 23.07
N LYS A 896 -37.07 -1.28 22.63
CA LYS A 896 -36.64 -2.29 21.66
C LYS A 896 -36.59 -3.71 22.24
N ILE A 897 -36.19 -3.86 23.47
CA ILE A 897 -36.26 -5.16 24.16
C ILE A 897 -37.72 -5.64 24.21
N THR A 898 -38.66 -4.78 24.58
CA THR A 898 -40.10 -5.12 24.60
C THR A 898 -40.65 -5.44 23.20
N GLU A 899 -40.27 -4.64 22.19
CA GLU A 899 -40.69 -4.83 20.78
C GLU A 899 -40.19 -6.15 20.17
N LEU A 900 -38.99 -6.56 20.52
CA LEU A 900 -38.31 -7.73 19.94
C LEU A 900 -38.44 -9.01 20.82
N GLY A 901 -39.28 -8.99 21.83
CA GLY A 901 -39.64 -10.16 22.65
C GLY A 901 -38.59 -10.56 23.69
N GLY A 902 -37.81 -9.60 24.22
CA GLY A 902 -36.92 -9.78 25.37
C GLY A 902 -35.64 -10.52 25.10
#